data_bbdbac9914caa94171d4f17e32979273
#
_entry.id   bbdbac9914caa94171d4f17e32979273
#
_cell.length_a   1.000
_cell.length_b   1.000
_cell.length_c   1.000
_cell.angle_alpha   90.00
_cell.angle_beta   90.00
_cell.angle_gamma   90.00
#
_symmetry.space_group_name_H-M   'P 1'
#
loop_
_entity.id
_entity.type
_entity.pdbx_description
1 polymer ?
#
loop_
_entity_poly.entity_id
_entity_poly.type
_entity_poly.pdbx_seq_one_letter_code
_entity_poly.pdbx_strand_id
1 'polypeptide(L)'
;MEQSRRIKFREDERSLLLRLLLQVASAREPEVAAVLSGRRSLVSLAAEQRIPALQASGVWFQLLTIADELLAMRARRELEQGAGADEVTGSFASVVAQMAANGRSAGEVQATLDELCVGPTMTAHPTEAKRVTVLEIHRRIYRKLTELDQPRWAPRERDLLVADLESEIELLWMTGELRLERPTVEGEIAWGLHFFREVIFEATPQLYGKLQGAFERHYPGEPIRIPSFMRYASWIGGDRDGNPNVTAAVTAHALAEYRNTAISWYLTQVQRLVTVLSASSNVIDLPPSFKPVLQAALDKSGQAQAIAARNPDEPLRQFASAMLARLAATRDGGTAAYLSAEAFRADLNALSSVLEAIGGRAVARRFVQPLISQAGSFGFRTVSLDIRQNSTVVNRALAELLALIDPADPVAPGTPRWSAHLRSSLSQGEQPEIDAGRLSPEAAELLSTFSVIARHNSGADTDTVGSFVLSMTRSADDLLAVYLLAQYCGLSTAPGSSGTIRLRIVPLFETIADLQAAPAVLNNLLGVSLVRRTVRDFGARQEIMLGYSDSNKDGGFLASNWELAKAQKRLAAIGRKHKVRISFFHGRGGSVSRGGAPTGRAIAAQPAGTVAGRMRVTEQGEVVSSKFANRGTGLNQLEVLAAGVLAHSVGSPADVGPKETPEFDEALEALAGMSQASYARLMAEPGFLDYFNQASPVAELALLKMGSRPDRRFGASGIADLRAIPWVFAWSQNRHLLTGWYGIGSALNAFVTVRGEAGRELLARMFERSRFFRLIVDEAEKTLYQSDMEIAQLYAGLVADADAAWRIYGRIGAEYELTRRLIGDLTGGDLSARFPMFKRRFDNLGRQMDDIHRLQVDLLREVRTSPGTADRRRTTDALLVSINCISAGLGWTG
;
A
#
# COMPACT_ATOMS: atom_id res chain seq x y z
N MET A 1 18.02 -18.14 37.59
CA MET A 1 18.79 -17.02 38.21
C MET A 1 19.98 -16.57 37.35
N GLU A 2 20.60 -17.43 36.57
CA GLU A 2 21.72 -17.05 35.66
C GLU A 2 21.27 -16.30 34.40
N GLN A 3 20.11 -16.61 33.86
CA GLN A 3 19.52 -15.84 32.74
C GLN A 3 19.11 -14.42 33.11
N SER A 4 18.65 -14.20 34.37
CA SER A 4 18.30 -12.85 34.88
C SER A 4 19.52 -11.94 35.09
N ARG A 5 20.72 -12.49 35.27
CA ARG A 5 21.96 -11.71 35.46
C ARG A 5 22.58 -11.25 34.12
N ARG A 6 22.33 -11.94 32.98
CA ARG A 6 22.83 -11.53 31.65
C ARG A 6 22.06 -10.38 31.02
N ILE A 7 20.83 -10.09 31.46
CA ILE A 7 20.00 -8.99 30.93
C ILE A 7 20.39 -7.61 31.52
N LYS A 8 21.20 -7.55 32.55
CA LYS A 8 21.47 -6.31 33.32
C LYS A 8 22.54 -5.38 32.77
N PHE A 9 23.17 -5.65 31.62
CA PHE A 9 24.25 -4.81 31.07
C PHE A 9 24.15 -4.52 29.56
N ARG A 10 23.01 -4.65 28.93
CA ARG A 10 22.81 -4.15 27.59
C ARG A 10 22.13 -2.80 27.66
N GLU A 11 22.84 -1.75 27.21
CA GLU A 11 22.22 -0.47 26.88
C GLU A 11 21.06 -0.73 25.89
N ASP A 12 19.85 -0.26 26.22
CA ASP A 12 18.67 -0.35 25.33
C ASP A 12 18.98 0.36 24.01
N GLU A 13 18.55 -0.18 22.89
CA GLU A 13 18.84 0.35 21.55
C GLU A 13 18.45 1.82 21.40
N ARG A 14 17.36 2.23 22.05
CA ARG A 14 16.94 3.64 22.04
C ARG A 14 17.93 4.51 22.80
N SER A 15 18.38 4.07 23.95
CA SER A 15 19.40 4.75 24.74
C SER A 15 20.73 4.85 23.98
N LEU A 16 21.13 3.79 23.30
CA LEU A 16 22.30 3.77 22.43
C LEU A 16 22.17 4.80 21.30
N LEU A 17 21.09 4.76 20.55
CA LEU A 17 20.85 5.68 19.43
C LEU A 17 20.77 7.13 19.88
N LEU A 18 20.11 7.41 21.02
CA LEU A 18 20.05 8.76 21.59
C LEU A 18 21.43 9.24 22.01
N ARG A 19 22.23 8.40 22.67
CA ARG A 19 23.60 8.74 23.08
C ARG A 19 24.46 9.07 21.87
N LEU A 20 24.42 8.27 20.81
CA LEU A 20 25.20 8.52 19.58
C LEU A 20 24.72 9.81 18.89
N LEU A 21 23.43 10.05 18.81
CA LEU A 21 22.89 11.29 18.25
C LEU A 21 23.32 12.51 19.09
N LEU A 22 23.31 12.40 20.42
CA LEU A 22 23.77 13.46 21.31
C LEU A 22 25.28 13.72 21.15
N GLN A 23 26.10 12.70 20.88
CA GLN A 23 27.54 12.87 20.58
C GLN A 23 27.71 13.67 19.30
N VAL A 24 27.04 13.28 18.20
CA VAL A 24 27.07 13.99 16.91
C VAL A 24 26.58 15.43 17.06
N ALA A 25 25.45 15.64 17.76
CA ALA A 25 24.89 16.96 17.98
C ALA A 25 25.80 17.85 18.84
N SER A 26 26.37 17.33 19.92
CA SER A 26 27.25 18.08 20.83
C SER A 26 28.51 18.56 20.15
N ALA A 27 29.06 17.79 19.22
CA ALA A 27 30.26 18.16 18.47
C ALA A 27 30.05 19.29 17.46
N ARG A 28 28.79 19.47 17.00
CA ARG A 28 28.44 20.42 15.91
C ARG A 28 27.63 21.62 16.42
N GLU A 29 26.62 21.36 17.24
CA GLU A 29 25.60 22.30 17.70
C GLU A 29 25.25 22.03 19.18
N PRO A 30 26.07 22.48 20.15
CA PRO A 30 25.88 22.20 21.59
C PRO A 30 24.49 22.57 22.11
N GLU A 31 23.90 23.67 21.62
CA GLU A 31 22.58 24.15 22.02
C GLU A 31 21.46 23.18 21.54
N VAL A 32 21.65 22.57 20.37
CA VAL A 32 20.73 21.55 19.85
C VAL A 32 20.82 20.27 20.69
N ALA A 33 22.02 19.87 21.12
CA ALA A 33 22.19 18.75 22.04
C ALA A 33 21.49 19.00 23.40
N ALA A 34 21.47 20.26 23.87
CA ALA A 34 20.71 20.64 25.07
C ALA A 34 19.20 20.48 24.88
N VAL A 35 18.68 20.76 23.71
CA VAL A 35 17.25 20.53 23.36
C VAL A 35 16.94 19.02 23.30
N LEU A 36 17.72 18.23 22.58
CA LEU A 36 17.54 16.78 22.48
C LEU A 36 17.58 16.08 23.85
N SER A 37 18.42 16.58 24.77
CA SER A 37 18.50 16.06 26.13
C SER A 37 17.44 16.60 27.09
N GLY A 38 16.53 17.47 26.63
CA GLY A 38 15.48 18.09 27.44
C GLY A 38 15.95 19.15 28.41
N ARG A 39 17.23 19.58 28.35
CA ARG A 39 17.81 20.62 29.20
C ARG A 39 17.44 22.03 28.75
N ARG A 40 17.00 22.20 27.54
CA ARG A 40 16.56 23.47 26.94
C ARG A 40 15.31 23.26 26.10
N SER A 41 14.38 24.23 26.11
CA SER A 41 13.21 24.19 25.24
C SER A 41 13.56 24.67 23.83
N LEU A 42 13.04 24.04 22.82
CA LEU A 42 13.20 24.35 21.40
C LEU A 42 12.69 25.76 21.08
N VAL A 43 11.62 26.19 21.74
CA VAL A 43 11.02 27.54 21.56
C VAL A 43 11.97 28.66 22.02
N SER A 44 12.90 28.38 22.94
CA SER A 44 13.85 29.37 23.48
C SER A 44 15.09 29.58 22.59
N LEU A 45 15.21 28.88 21.46
CA LEU A 45 16.35 28.96 20.56
C LEU A 45 16.31 30.22 19.68
N ALA A 46 17.49 30.74 19.34
CA ALA A 46 17.65 31.78 18.35
C ALA A 46 17.22 31.28 16.95
N ALA A 47 16.82 32.17 16.07
CA ALA A 47 16.29 31.82 14.73
C ALA A 47 17.25 30.94 13.91
N GLU A 48 18.56 31.17 14.03
CA GLU A 48 19.62 30.44 13.34
C GLU A 48 19.67 28.95 13.76
N GLN A 49 19.29 28.65 15.01
CA GLN A 49 19.38 27.32 15.61
C GLN A 49 18.08 26.50 15.43
N ARG A 50 16.97 27.11 15.01
CA ARG A 50 15.66 26.46 14.87
C ARG A 50 15.68 25.31 13.87
N ILE A 51 16.27 25.51 12.68
CA ILE A 51 16.35 24.47 11.63
C ILE A 51 17.22 23.30 12.09
N PRO A 52 18.46 23.49 12.58
CA PRO A 52 19.25 22.38 13.11
C PRO A 52 18.56 21.61 14.24
N ALA A 53 17.84 22.29 15.13
CA ALA A 53 17.13 21.66 16.25
C ALA A 53 15.92 20.84 15.78
N LEU A 54 15.15 21.36 14.81
CA LEU A 54 14.05 20.62 14.18
C LEU A 54 14.58 19.40 13.42
N GLN A 55 15.67 19.56 12.67
CA GLN A 55 16.32 18.46 11.96
C GLN A 55 16.80 17.37 12.93
N ALA A 56 17.43 17.75 14.02
CA ALA A 56 17.85 16.82 15.06
C ALA A 56 16.68 16.04 15.68
N SER A 57 15.56 16.72 15.93
CA SER A 57 14.34 16.11 16.43
C SER A 57 13.74 15.14 15.40
N GLY A 58 13.71 15.52 14.12
CA GLY A 58 13.29 14.67 13.01
C GLY A 58 14.15 13.40 12.90
N VAL A 59 15.47 13.55 12.97
CA VAL A 59 16.42 12.41 13.00
C VAL A 59 16.15 11.51 14.20
N TRP A 60 15.93 12.07 15.38
CA TRP A 60 15.59 11.29 16.56
C TRP A 60 14.32 10.46 16.39
N PHE A 61 13.25 11.05 15.86
CA PHE A 61 11.99 10.34 15.61
C PHE A 61 12.14 9.23 14.56
N GLN A 62 13.01 9.43 13.57
CA GLN A 62 13.35 8.39 12.59
C GLN A 62 14.13 7.24 13.24
N LEU A 63 15.10 7.54 14.09
CA LEU A 63 15.86 6.53 14.85
C LEU A 63 14.98 5.74 15.82
N LEU A 64 14.00 6.39 16.46
CA LEU A 64 12.99 5.71 17.28
C LEU A 64 12.17 4.72 16.46
N THR A 65 11.80 5.08 15.21
CA THR A 65 11.07 4.18 14.32
C THR A 65 11.89 2.93 13.98
N ILE A 66 13.20 3.10 13.69
CA ILE A 66 14.11 1.98 13.42
C ILE A 66 14.26 1.07 14.65
N ALA A 67 14.36 1.64 15.85
CA ALA A 67 14.42 0.88 17.09
C ALA A 67 13.12 0.09 17.34
N ASP A 68 11.97 0.71 17.09
CA ASP A 68 10.65 0.05 17.25
C ASP A 68 10.48 -1.12 16.28
N GLU A 69 10.93 -0.99 15.03
CA GLU A 69 10.94 -2.09 14.04
C GLU A 69 11.81 -3.26 14.50
N LEU A 70 13.01 -2.97 15.01
CA LEU A 70 13.91 -4.00 15.54
C LEU A 70 13.29 -4.72 16.74
N LEU A 71 12.71 -3.97 17.70
CA LEU A 71 12.06 -4.53 18.88
C LEU A 71 10.86 -5.39 18.52
N ALA A 72 10.04 -4.98 17.56
CA ALA A 72 8.91 -5.77 17.06
C ALA A 72 9.36 -7.09 16.44
N MET A 73 10.42 -7.06 15.62
CA MET A 73 10.99 -8.27 15.01
C MET A 73 11.64 -9.19 16.05
N ARG A 74 12.27 -8.63 17.08
CA ARG A 74 12.85 -9.39 18.21
C ARG A 74 11.75 -10.09 19.01
N ALA A 75 10.73 -9.37 19.44
CA ALA A 75 9.60 -9.94 20.18
C ALA A 75 8.93 -11.09 19.41
N ARG A 76 8.79 -10.96 18.08
CA ARG A 76 8.29 -12.05 17.24
C ARG A 76 9.19 -13.28 17.24
N ARG A 77 10.52 -13.10 17.13
CA ARG A 77 11.49 -14.20 17.18
C ARG A 77 11.49 -14.89 18.55
N GLU A 78 11.43 -14.11 19.62
CA GLU A 78 11.33 -14.62 20.99
C GLU A 78 10.07 -15.45 21.20
N LEU A 79 8.92 -15.00 20.68
CA LEU A 79 7.67 -15.76 20.69
C LEU A 79 7.81 -17.07 19.89
N GLU A 80 8.37 -17.02 18.68
CA GLU A 80 8.60 -18.18 17.84
C GLU A 80 9.56 -19.21 18.51
N GLN A 81 10.61 -18.73 19.19
CA GLN A 81 11.56 -19.57 19.92
C GLN A 81 10.97 -20.16 21.20
N GLY A 82 10.19 -19.40 21.94
CA GLY A 82 9.65 -19.80 23.23
C GLY A 82 8.38 -20.63 23.16
N ALA A 83 7.42 -20.23 22.32
CA ALA A 83 6.10 -20.86 22.21
C ALA A 83 5.92 -21.65 20.90
N GLY A 84 6.78 -21.46 19.92
CA GLY A 84 6.70 -22.10 18.60
C GLY A 84 6.11 -21.19 17.52
N ALA A 85 6.37 -21.56 16.27
CA ALA A 85 5.95 -20.77 15.10
C ALA A 85 4.42 -20.66 14.98
N ASP A 86 3.69 -21.65 15.46
CA ASP A 86 2.23 -21.75 15.36
C ASP A 86 1.52 -20.72 16.26
N GLU A 87 2.18 -20.27 17.34
CA GLU A 87 1.68 -19.24 18.25
C GLU A 87 1.90 -17.80 17.72
N VAL A 88 2.66 -17.65 16.66
CA VAL A 88 2.92 -16.34 16.05
C VAL A 88 1.68 -15.89 15.26
N THR A 89 0.81 -15.15 15.90
CA THR A 89 -0.44 -14.66 15.28
C THR A 89 -0.20 -13.96 13.94
N GLY A 90 -0.99 -14.32 12.93
CA GLY A 90 -0.89 -13.77 11.58
C GLY A 90 0.24 -14.33 10.73
N SER A 91 0.93 -15.39 11.21
CA SER A 91 1.87 -16.16 10.39
C SER A 91 1.16 -17.27 9.60
N PHE A 92 1.80 -17.77 8.55
CA PHE A 92 1.33 -18.97 7.86
C PHE A 92 1.32 -20.19 8.78
N ALA A 93 2.30 -20.31 9.67
CA ALA A 93 2.37 -21.42 10.63
C ALA A 93 1.10 -21.46 11.49
N SER A 94 0.72 -20.35 12.09
CA SER A 94 -0.49 -20.23 12.91
C SER A 94 -1.76 -20.56 12.10
N VAL A 95 -1.88 -20.04 10.87
CA VAL A 95 -3.06 -20.27 10.03
C VAL A 95 -3.17 -21.73 9.60
N VAL A 96 -2.08 -22.35 9.14
CA VAL A 96 -2.08 -23.75 8.70
C VAL A 96 -2.29 -24.70 9.88
N ALA A 97 -1.71 -24.40 11.06
CA ALA A 97 -1.98 -25.16 12.28
C ALA A 97 -3.47 -25.15 12.65
N GLN A 98 -4.11 -23.98 12.58
CA GLN A 98 -5.55 -23.85 12.81
C GLN A 98 -6.40 -24.60 11.78
N MET A 99 -6.00 -24.61 10.49
CA MET A 99 -6.66 -25.42 9.46
C MET A 99 -6.65 -26.90 9.80
N ALA A 100 -5.46 -27.42 10.17
CA ALA A 100 -5.30 -28.83 10.55
C ALA A 100 -6.09 -29.17 11.82
N ALA A 101 -6.03 -28.30 12.85
CA ALA A 101 -6.80 -28.46 14.09
C ALA A 101 -8.32 -28.48 13.86
N ASN A 102 -8.80 -27.77 12.82
CA ASN A 102 -10.22 -27.79 12.41
C ASN A 102 -10.60 -28.95 11.50
N GLY A 103 -9.71 -29.89 11.26
CA GLY A 103 -9.96 -31.05 10.44
C GLY A 103 -10.13 -30.77 8.95
N ARG A 104 -9.58 -29.68 8.43
CA ARG A 104 -9.60 -29.39 7.00
C ARG A 104 -8.76 -30.40 6.25
N SER A 105 -9.34 -31.03 5.24
CA SER A 105 -8.64 -31.99 4.39
C SER A 105 -7.63 -31.30 3.46
N ALA A 106 -6.59 -32.03 3.03
CA ALA A 106 -5.62 -31.52 2.06
C ALA A 106 -6.29 -31.09 0.74
N GLY A 107 -7.38 -31.75 0.33
CA GLY A 107 -8.14 -31.38 -0.86
C GLY A 107 -8.87 -30.03 -0.72
N GLU A 108 -9.49 -29.75 0.43
CA GLU A 108 -10.13 -28.46 0.70
C GLU A 108 -9.09 -27.32 0.77
N VAL A 109 -7.93 -27.59 1.37
CA VAL A 109 -6.81 -26.67 1.44
C VAL A 109 -6.28 -26.37 0.05
N GLN A 110 -6.07 -27.41 -0.79
CA GLN A 110 -5.60 -27.22 -2.17
C GLN A 110 -6.58 -26.40 -3.00
N ALA A 111 -7.88 -26.66 -2.88
CA ALA A 111 -8.90 -25.88 -3.59
C ALA A 111 -8.87 -24.40 -3.20
N THR A 112 -8.59 -24.09 -1.91
CA THR A 112 -8.42 -22.72 -1.45
C THR A 112 -7.14 -22.09 -1.98
N LEU A 113 -6.03 -22.83 -1.98
CA LEU A 113 -4.75 -22.35 -2.52
C LEU A 113 -4.82 -22.06 -4.01
N ASP A 114 -5.52 -22.86 -4.79
CA ASP A 114 -5.69 -22.68 -6.24
C ASP A 114 -6.43 -21.37 -6.58
N GLU A 115 -7.26 -20.87 -5.67
CA GLU A 115 -7.94 -19.57 -5.79
C GLU A 115 -7.16 -18.40 -5.16
N LEU A 116 -6.12 -18.68 -4.38
CA LEU A 116 -5.38 -17.66 -3.64
C LEU A 116 -4.68 -16.67 -4.58
N CYS A 117 -4.96 -15.39 -4.38
CA CYS A 117 -4.33 -14.29 -5.11
C CYS A 117 -4.27 -13.03 -4.24
N VAL A 118 -3.07 -12.62 -3.91
CA VAL A 118 -2.79 -11.48 -3.02
C VAL A 118 -2.03 -10.42 -3.80
N GLY A 119 -2.62 -9.23 -3.91
CA GLY A 119 -2.13 -8.16 -4.77
C GLY A 119 -1.77 -6.87 -4.02
N PRO A 120 -0.58 -6.76 -3.41
CA PRO A 120 -0.11 -5.45 -2.96
C PRO A 120 0.16 -4.56 -4.19
N THR A 121 -0.42 -3.36 -4.18
CA THR A 121 -0.36 -2.40 -5.29
C THR A 121 0.34 -1.13 -4.82
N MET A 122 1.53 -0.87 -5.35
CA MET A 122 2.33 0.31 -5.01
C MET A 122 1.74 1.57 -5.61
N THR A 123 1.64 2.64 -4.82
CA THR A 123 1.26 3.96 -5.34
C THR A 123 2.29 5.00 -4.96
N ALA A 124 2.51 6.00 -5.83
CA ALA A 124 3.23 7.21 -5.46
C ALA A 124 2.42 7.96 -4.40
N HIS A 125 3.11 8.64 -3.51
CA HIS A 125 2.44 9.44 -2.49
C HIS A 125 2.91 10.90 -2.56
N PRO A 126 1.97 11.84 -2.57
CA PRO A 126 2.32 13.26 -2.69
C PRO A 126 2.94 13.87 -1.42
N THR A 127 3.01 13.11 -0.32
CA THR A 127 3.50 13.61 0.98
C THR A 127 4.71 12.84 1.53
N GLU A 128 5.27 11.85 0.79
CA GLU A 128 6.50 11.16 1.21
C GLU A 128 7.73 12.03 0.88
N ALA A 129 8.27 12.66 1.90
CA ALA A 129 9.41 13.55 1.78
C ALA A 129 10.76 12.82 1.78
N LYS A 130 10.83 11.56 2.25
CA LYS A 130 12.11 10.86 2.43
C LYS A 130 12.79 10.53 1.10
N ARG A 131 14.05 10.91 1.02
CA ARG A 131 14.91 10.60 -0.14
C ARG A 131 15.38 9.15 -0.05
N VAL A 132 15.64 8.50 -1.21
CA VAL A 132 16.22 7.15 -1.25
C VAL A 132 17.49 7.05 -0.42
N THR A 133 18.36 8.09 -0.47
CA THR A 133 19.58 8.17 0.34
C THR A 133 19.30 8.03 1.83
N VAL A 134 18.27 8.71 2.35
CA VAL A 134 17.88 8.62 3.77
C VAL A 134 17.39 7.20 4.09
N LEU A 135 16.56 6.61 3.22
CA LEU A 135 16.06 5.23 3.40
C LEU A 135 17.21 4.21 3.42
N GLU A 136 18.25 4.42 2.62
CA GLU A 136 19.45 3.56 2.62
C GLU A 136 20.28 3.69 3.90
N ILE A 137 20.44 4.91 4.44
CA ILE A 137 21.07 5.13 5.74
C ILE A 137 20.28 4.40 6.83
N HIS A 138 18.95 4.57 6.86
CA HIS A 138 18.08 3.86 7.81
C HIS A 138 18.26 2.34 7.73
N ARG A 139 18.34 1.79 6.51
CA ARG A 139 18.56 0.35 6.30
C ARG A 139 19.93 -0.12 6.82
N ARG A 140 20.98 0.69 6.62
CA ARG A 140 22.32 0.39 7.16
C ARG A 140 22.34 0.43 8.68
N ILE A 141 21.70 1.45 9.30
CA ILE A 141 21.53 1.52 10.77
C ILE A 141 20.80 0.28 11.28
N TYR A 142 19.66 -0.09 10.67
CA TYR A 142 18.90 -1.29 11.06
C TYR A 142 19.73 -2.56 10.98
N ARG A 143 20.52 -2.75 9.90
CA ARG A 143 21.41 -3.91 9.74
C ARG A 143 22.46 -3.96 10.84
N LYS A 144 23.13 -2.85 11.14
CA LYS A 144 24.16 -2.77 12.20
C LYS A 144 23.57 -3.02 13.59
N LEU A 145 22.36 -2.53 13.87
CA LEU A 145 21.65 -2.87 15.10
C LEU A 145 21.32 -4.37 15.18
N THR A 146 20.89 -4.96 14.08
CA THR A 146 20.61 -6.42 14.00
C THR A 146 21.89 -7.25 14.17
N GLU A 147 23.03 -6.77 13.69
CA GLU A 147 24.35 -7.39 13.91
C GLU A 147 24.78 -7.28 15.37
N LEU A 148 24.62 -6.12 16.00
CA LEU A 148 24.89 -5.91 17.43
C LEU A 148 24.08 -6.84 18.35
N ASP A 149 22.92 -7.29 17.92
CA ASP A 149 22.06 -8.22 18.63
C ASP A 149 22.67 -9.63 18.77
N GLN A 150 23.61 -9.97 17.90
CA GLN A 150 24.25 -11.28 17.91
C GLN A 150 25.27 -11.40 19.02
N PRO A 151 25.26 -12.50 19.82
CA PRO A 151 26.13 -12.65 20.98
C PRO A 151 27.59 -12.98 20.62
N ARG A 152 27.93 -13.13 19.34
CA ARG A 152 29.23 -13.62 18.85
C ARG A 152 30.39 -12.60 18.90
N TRP A 153 30.06 -11.33 19.07
CA TRP A 153 31.04 -10.25 18.92
C TRP A 153 31.94 -10.10 20.14
N ALA A 154 33.26 -10.05 19.91
CA ALA A 154 34.23 -9.62 20.92
C ALA A 154 34.06 -8.11 21.25
N PRO A 155 34.50 -7.64 22.44
CA PRO A 155 34.31 -6.23 22.82
C PRO A 155 34.80 -5.24 21.74
N ARG A 156 35.98 -5.44 21.19
CA ARG A 156 36.54 -4.58 20.13
C ARG A 156 35.69 -4.57 18.84
N GLU A 157 35.16 -5.71 18.45
CA GLU A 157 34.27 -5.82 17.27
C GLU A 157 32.96 -5.11 17.51
N ARG A 158 32.44 -5.21 18.76
CA ARG A 158 31.26 -4.47 19.16
C ARG A 158 31.50 -2.95 19.14
N ASP A 159 32.64 -2.49 19.62
CA ASP A 159 33.00 -1.06 19.58
C ASP A 159 33.10 -0.55 18.14
N LEU A 160 33.63 -1.34 17.21
CA LEU A 160 33.63 -1.01 15.78
C LEU A 160 32.22 -0.88 15.19
N LEU A 161 31.31 -1.79 15.53
CA LEU A 161 29.92 -1.69 15.09
C LEU A 161 29.22 -0.45 15.66
N VAL A 162 29.52 -0.07 16.89
CA VAL A 162 29.00 1.16 17.52
C VAL A 162 29.56 2.41 16.84
N ALA A 163 30.86 2.44 16.51
CA ALA A 163 31.49 3.53 15.78
C ALA A 163 30.92 3.65 14.33
N ASP A 164 30.64 2.53 13.71
CA ASP A 164 29.96 2.49 12.42
C ASP A 164 28.53 3.07 12.51
N LEU A 165 27.78 2.76 13.58
CA LEU A 165 26.45 3.37 13.82
C LEU A 165 26.53 4.86 14.01
N GLU A 166 27.52 5.34 14.75
CA GLU A 166 27.78 6.78 14.93
C GLU A 166 28.03 7.47 13.59
N SER A 167 28.85 6.85 12.73
CA SER A 167 29.13 7.35 11.38
C SER A 167 27.87 7.45 10.50
N GLU A 168 26.97 6.45 10.57
CA GLU A 168 25.70 6.48 9.84
C GLU A 168 24.74 7.57 10.37
N ILE A 169 24.72 7.79 11.69
CA ILE A 169 23.94 8.87 12.31
C ILE A 169 24.52 10.24 11.92
N GLU A 170 25.83 10.36 11.85
CA GLU A 170 26.50 11.56 11.40
C GLU A 170 26.17 11.85 9.91
N LEU A 171 26.19 10.83 9.05
CA LEU A 171 25.75 10.96 7.65
C LEU A 171 24.29 11.39 7.56
N LEU A 172 23.42 10.82 8.40
CA LEU A 172 21.99 11.19 8.44
C LEU A 172 21.81 12.65 8.85
N TRP A 173 22.58 13.11 9.85
CA TRP A 173 22.63 14.52 10.25
C TRP A 173 23.05 15.45 9.12
N MET A 174 24.07 15.07 8.34
CA MET A 174 24.58 15.87 7.22
C MET A 174 23.68 15.78 5.97
N THR A 175 22.71 14.87 5.94
CA THR A 175 21.82 14.67 4.79
C THR A 175 20.61 15.60 4.92
N GLY A 176 20.46 16.55 4.00
CA GLY A 176 19.30 17.45 3.99
C GLY A 176 17.98 16.72 3.76
N GLU A 177 16.99 17.01 4.60
CA GLU A 177 15.66 16.38 4.50
C GLU A 177 14.77 17.04 3.44
N LEU A 178 14.86 18.38 3.29
CA LEU A 178 14.03 19.11 2.34
C LEU A 178 14.46 18.85 0.90
N ARG A 179 13.49 18.58 0.04
CA ARG A 179 13.70 18.52 -1.40
C ARG A 179 13.71 19.92 -1.98
N LEU A 180 14.75 20.27 -2.72
CA LEU A 180 14.87 21.55 -3.40
C LEU A 180 14.04 21.62 -4.68
N GLU A 181 13.79 20.45 -5.30
CA GLU A 181 13.02 20.31 -6.54
C GLU A 181 11.86 19.33 -6.37
N ARG A 182 10.80 19.53 -7.12
CA ARG A 182 9.69 18.59 -7.19
C ARG A 182 10.15 17.29 -7.85
N PRO A 183 9.84 16.11 -7.30
CA PRO A 183 10.15 14.84 -7.97
C PRO A 183 9.39 14.72 -9.29
N THR A 184 10.06 14.18 -10.29
CA THR A 184 9.43 13.80 -11.56
C THR A 184 8.74 12.43 -11.42
N VAL A 185 7.88 12.07 -12.38
CA VAL A 185 7.25 10.74 -12.39
C VAL A 185 8.30 9.65 -12.59
N GLU A 186 9.35 9.90 -13.37
CA GLU A 186 10.48 8.99 -13.53
C GLU A 186 11.23 8.77 -12.21
N GLY A 187 11.39 9.83 -11.43
CA GLY A 187 11.95 9.74 -10.07
C GLY A 187 11.08 8.89 -9.12
N GLU A 188 9.75 9.00 -9.25
CA GLU A 188 8.80 8.15 -8.49
C GLU A 188 8.87 6.67 -8.93
N ILE A 189 9.02 6.40 -10.24
CA ILE A 189 9.23 5.03 -10.78
C ILE A 189 10.50 4.42 -10.19
N ALA A 190 11.61 5.15 -10.24
CA ALA A 190 12.88 4.70 -9.68
C ALA A 190 12.80 4.44 -8.17
N TRP A 191 12.09 5.32 -7.43
CA TRP A 191 11.81 5.16 -6.00
C TRP A 191 10.99 3.90 -5.70
N GLY A 192 9.93 3.65 -6.45
CA GLY A 192 9.12 2.42 -6.29
C GLY A 192 9.92 1.15 -6.55
N LEU A 193 10.72 1.13 -7.63
CA LEU A 193 11.58 0.01 -8.00
C LEU A 193 12.69 -0.28 -6.99
N HIS A 194 13.14 0.73 -6.23
CA HIS A 194 14.11 0.56 -5.16
C HIS A 194 13.65 -0.48 -4.12
N PHE A 195 12.38 -0.47 -3.71
CA PHE A 195 11.86 -1.44 -2.75
C PHE A 195 11.81 -2.86 -3.31
N PHE A 196 11.58 -3.03 -4.61
CA PHE A 196 11.64 -4.34 -5.25
C PHE A 196 13.06 -4.89 -5.22
N ARG A 197 14.05 -4.10 -5.61
CA ARG A 197 15.46 -4.51 -5.66
C ARG A 197 16.03 -4.87 -4.29
N GLU A 198 15.70 -4.07 -3.26
CA GLU A 198 16.30 -4.18 -1.94
C GLU A 198 15.57 -5.14 -1.00
N VAL A 199 14.25 -5.31 -1.17
CA VAL A 199 13.43 -6.05 -0.21
C VAL A 199 12.57 -7.11 -0.89
N ILE A 200 11.69 -6.72 -1.84
CA ILE A 200 10.57 -7.56 -2.25
C ILE A 200 11.02 -8.76 -3.07
N PHE A 201 12.00 -8.62 -3.96
CA PHE A 201 12.52 -9.74 -4.74
C PHE A 201 13.06 -10.86 -3.85
N GLU A 202 13.74 -10.54 -2.76
CA GLU A 202 14.29 -11.55 -1.85
C GLU A 202 13.28 -12.01 -0.78
N ALA A 203 12.34 -11.16 -0.36
CA ALA A 203 11.31 -11.54 0.60
C ALA A 203 10.28 -12.51 0.00
N THR A 204 9.95 -12.36 -1.29
CA THR A 204 8.91 -13.19 -1.94
C THR A 204 9.21 -14.69 -1.90
N PRO A 205 10.38 -15.21 -2.29
CA PRO A 205 10.64 -16.66 -2.18
C PRO A 205 10.69 -17.15 -0.74
N GLN A 206 11.11 -16.33 0.22
CA GLN A 206 11.08 -16.68 1.64
C GLN A 206 9.64 -16.82 2.14
N LEU A 207 8.72 -15.98 1.64
CA LEU A 207 7.29 -16.07 1.92
C LEU A 207 6.72 -17.44 1.48
N TYR A 208 7.05 -17.87 0.25
CA TYR A 208 6.65 -19.19 -0.25
C TYR A 208 7.27 -20.32 0.58
N GLY A 209 8.54 -20.19 0.97
CA GLY A 209 9.23 -21.15 1.82
C GLY A 209 8.58 -21.30 3.21
N LYS A 210 8.11 -20.20 3.81
CA LYS A 210 7.38 -20.23 5.10
C LYS A 210 6.05 -21.00 4.97
N LEU A 211 5.30 -20.75 3.90
CA LEU A 211 4.04 -21.46 3.64
C LEU A 211 4.29 -22.96 3.40
N GLN A 212 5.30 -23.29 2.59
CA GLN A 212 5.70 -24.67 2.34
C GLN A 212 6.07 -25.38 3.65
N GLY A 213 6.90 -24.77 4.48
CA GLY A 213 7.31 -25.34 5.76
C GLY A 213 6.15 -25.49 6.76
N ALA A 214 5.13 -24.65 6.69
CA ALA A 214 3.92 -24.80 7.50
C ALA A 214 3.11 -26.03 7.06
N PHE A 215 2.94 -26.24 5.74
CA PHE A 215 2.26 -27.45 5.24
C PHE A 215 3.04 -28.72 5.48
N GLU A 216 4.36 -28.73 5.31
CA GLU A 216 5.22 -29.89 5.62
C GLU A 216 5.06 -30.36 7.09
N ARG A 217 4.80 -29.42 8.02
CA ARG A 217 4.59 -29.76 9.46
C ARG A 217 3.20 -30.28 9.76
N HIS A 218 2.16 -29.65 9.23
CA HIS A 218 0.78 -29.91 9.64
C HIS A 218 0.01 -30.86 8.72
N TYR A 219 0.51 -31.10 7.50
CA TYR A 219 -0.01 -32.04 6.51
C TYR A 219 1.11 -32.95 5.98
N PRO A 220 1.81 -33.70 6.87
CA PRO A 220 2.96 -34.50 6.48
C PRO A 220 2.57 -35.58 5.48
N GLY A 221 3.32 -35.67 4.37
CA GLY A 221 3.07 -36.65 3.32
C GLY A 221 1.98 -36.29 2.32
N GLU A 222 1.22 -35.23 2.56
CA GLU A 222 0.20 -34.74 1.61
C GLU A 222 0.84 -33.92 0.46
N PRO A 223 0.47 -34.20 -0.80
CA PRO A 223 1.07 -33.55 -1.96
C PRO A 223 0.46 -32.17 -2.22
N ILE A 224 0.55 -31.27 -1.24
CA ILE A 224 0.03 -29.91 -1.37
C ILE A 224 0.95 -29.07 -2.27
N ARG A 225 0.40 -28.56 -3.34
CA ARG A 225 1.08 -27.68 -4.29
C ARG A 225 0.78 -26.22 -3.98
N ILE A 226 1.81 -25.39 -3.81
CA ILE A 226 1.66 -23.94 -3.61
C ILE A 226 1.71 -23.25 -4.96
N PRO A 227 0.61 -22.66 -5.45
CA PRO A 227 0.59 -21.88 -6.69
C PRO A 227 1.32 -20.54 -6.50
N SER A 228 1.63 -19.85 -7.60
CA SER A 228 2.11 -18.47 -7.56
C SER A 228 0.95 -17.53 -7.20
N PHE A 229 0.76 -17.22 -5.93
CA PHE A 229 -0.37 -16.44 -5.41
C PHE A 229 -0.08 -14.95 -5.25
N MET A 230 1.18 -14.54 -5.14
CA MET A 230 1.54 -13.11 -5.06
C MET A 230 1.49 -12.47 -6.44
N ARG A 231 0.76 -11.35 -6.55
CA ARG A 231 0.60 -10.55 -7.78
C ARG A 231 0.85 -9.08 -7.48
N TYR A 232 2.05 -8.63 -7.72
CA TYR A 232 2.43 -7.25 -7.48
C TYR A 232 1.92 -6.34 -8.58
N ALA A 233 1.38 -5.18 -8.19
CA ALA A 233 0.94 -4.15 -9.11
C ALA A 233 1.49 -2.77 -8.71
N SER A 234 1.38 -1.79 -9.61
CA SER A 234 1.77 -0.41 -9.36
C SER A 234 0.83 0.54 -10.08
N TRP A 235 0.68 1.73 -9.50
CA TRP A 235 0.03 2.89 -10.13
C TRP A 235 1.06 3.95 -10.59
N ILE A 236 2.32 3.77 -10.21
CA ILE A 236 3.38 4.75 -10.51
C ILE A 236 3.67 4.73 -12.01
N GLY A 237 3.41 5.84 -12.69
CA GLY A 237 3.47 5.95 -14.14
C GLY A 237 2.16 5.58 -14.87
N GLY A 238 1.09 5.20 -14.12
CA GLY A 238 -0.23 4.86 -14.68
C GLY A 238 -1.40 5.67 -14.11
N ASP A 239 -1.21 6.39 -13.00
CA ASP A 239 -2.26 7.16 -12.34
C ASP A 239 -2.37 8.58 -12.94
N ARG A 240 -3.36 8.76 -13.82
CA ARG A 240 -3.65 10.02 -14.51
C ARG A 240 -4.70 10.88 -13.82
N ASP A 241 -5.40 10.35 -12.81
CA ASP A 241 -6.49 11.10 -12.17
C ASP A 241 -5.99 12.40 -11.52
N GLY A 242 -6.14 13.51 -12.27
CA GLY A 242 -5.67 14.84 -11.90
C GLY A 242 -4.14 14.95 -11.80
N ASN A 243 -3.38 14.17 -12.53
CA ASN A 243 -1.93 14.32 -12.71
C ASN A 243 -1.57 14.47 -14.20
N PRO A 244 -1.42 15.69 -14.71
CA PRO A 244 -1.09 15.93 -16.12
C PRO A 244 0.32 15.46 -16.51
N ASN A 245 1.19 15.20 -15.53
CA ASN A 245 2.56 14.74 -15.77
C ASN A 245 2.64 13.24 -16.13
N VAL A 246 1.56 12.47 -15.92
CA VAL A 246 1.49 11.05 -16.31
C VAL A 246 0.94 10.94 -17.73
N THR A 247 1.82 11.05 -18.71
CA THR A 247 1.49 10.94 -20.14
C THR A 247 1.61 9.50 -20.66
N ALA A 248 1.13 9.25 -21.89
CA ALA A 248 1.29 7.97 -22.58
C ALA A 248 2.77 7.60 -22.75
N ALA A 249 3.64 8.58 -23.01
CA ALA A 249 5.09 8.39 -23.10
C ALA A 249 5.67 7.96 -21.74
N VAL A 250 5.27 8.61 -20.65
CA VAL A 250 5.69 8.24 -19.29
C VAL A 250 5.18 6.84 -18.91
N THR A 251 3.96 6.46 -19.31
CA THR A 251 3.45 5.11 -19.11
C THR A 251 4.26 4.06 -19.87
N ALA A 252 4.60 4.32 -21.12
CA ALA A 252 5.45 3.42 -21.90
C ALA A 252 6.86 3.28 -21.28
N HIS A 253 7.42 4.39 -20.78
CA HIS A 253 8.69 4.38 -20.05
C HIS A 253 8.60 3.55 -18.76
N ALA A 254 7.54 3.71 -17.97
CA ALA A 254 7.32 2.94 -16.75
C ALA A 254 7.27 1.43 -17.03
N LEU A 255 6.53 1.01 -18.06
CA LEU A 255 6.45 -0.38 -18.49
C LEU A 255 7.81 -0.94 -18.90
N ALA A 256 8.63 -0.16 -19.60
CA ALA A 256 9.99 -0.53 -19.98
C ALA A 256 10.90 -0.70 -18.76
N GLU A 257 10.86 0.24 -17.79
CA GLU A 257 11.68 0.19 -16.57
C GLU A 257 11.29 -0.99 -15.67
N TYR A 258 9.98 -1.30 -15.53
CA TYR A 258 9.51 -2.47 -14.81
C TYR A 258 10.01 -3.77 -15.44
N ARG A 259 9.98 -3.86 -16.79
CA ARG A 259 10.50 -5.01 -17.53
C ARG A 259 12.01 -5.14 -17.34
N ASN A 260 12.77 -4.06 -17.56
CA ASN A 260 14.23 -4.05 -17.44
C ASN A 260 14.69 -4.44 -16.03
N THR A 261 13.99 -4.00 -15.00
CA THR A 261 14.30 -4.34 -13.60
C THR A 261 14.14 -5.84 -13.33
N ALA A 262 13.06 -6.47 -13.79
CA ALA A 262 12.85 -7.92 -13.62
C ALA A 262 13.92 -8.74 -14.35
N ILE A 263 14.17 -8.42 -15.63
CA ILE A 263 15.14 -9.17 -16.44
C ILE A 263 16.56 -9.00 -15.88
N SER A 264 16.95 -7.79 -15.45
CA SER A 264 18.25 -7.54 -14.83
C SER A 264 18.43 -8.31 -13.53
N TRP A 265 17.37 -8.42 -12.72
CA TRP A 265 17.35 -9.29 -11.55
C TRP A 265 17.60 -10.75 -11.91
N TYR A 266 16.88 -11.29 -12.89
CA TYR A 266 17.06 -12.69 -13.33
C TYR A 266 18.44 -12.93 -13.92
N LEU A 267 18.99 -12.02 -14.73
CA LEU A 267 20.36 -12.11 -15.22
C LEU A 267 21.37 -12.27 -14.09
N THR A 268 21.25 -11.44 -13.03
CA THR A 268 22.13 -11.54 -11.86
C THR A 268 21.98 -12.88 -11.15
N GLN A 269 20.76 -13.37 -10.95
CA GLN A 269 20.52 -14.62 -10.23
C GLN A 269 20.94 -15.85 -11.06
N VAL A 270 20.66 -15.87 -12.37
CA VAL A 270 21.08 -16.98 -13.24
C VAL A 270 22.60 -17.00 -13.42
N GLN A 271 23.26 -15.81 -13.43
CA GLN A 271 24.73 -15.76 -13.39
C GLN A 271 25.29 -16.42 -12.11
N ARG A 272 24.60 -16.26 -10.96
CA ARG A 272 24.96 -16.99 -9.73
C ARG A 272 24.77 -18.50 -9.89
N LEU A 273 23.69 -18.95 -10.58
CA LEU A 273 23.50 -20.40 -10.89
C LEU A 273 24.66 -20.93 -11.73
N VAL A 274 25.09 -20.20 -12.77
CA VAL A 274 26.25 -20.56 -13.58
C VAL A 274 27.50 -20.74 -12.72
N THR A 275 27.69 -19.89 -11.70
CA THR A 275 28.85 -19.98 -10.80
C THR A 275 28.75 -21.21 -9.87
N VAL A 276 27.56 -21.51 -9.35
CA VAL A 276 27.35 -22.54 -8.30
C VAL A 276 27.21 -23.95 -8.87
N LEU A 277 26.62 -24.12 -10.07
CA LEU A 277 26.30 -25.43 -10.64
C LEU A 277 27.49 -26.06 -11.34
N SER A 278 28.52 -26.44 -10.58
CA SER A 278 29.76 -27.04 -11.06
C SER A 278 29.78 -28.57 -11.03
N ALA A 279 28.60 -29.21 -10.97
CA ALA A 279 28.50 -30.66 -10.92
C ALA A 279 28.94 -31.29 -12.26
N SER A 280 29.95 -32.18 -12.17
CA SER A 280 30.55 -32.84 -13.33
C SER A 280 29.85 -34.17 -13.67
N SER A 281 29.63 -34.41 -14.95
CA SER A 281 29.12 -35.70 -15.46
C SER A 281 30.05 -36.87 -15.17
N ASN A 282 31.31 -36.61 -14.79
CA ASN A 282 32.26 -37.61 -14.35
C ASN A 282 32.02 -38.09 -12.89
N VAL A 283 31.16 -37.36 -12.14
CA VAL A 283 30.86 -37.64 -10.71
C VAL A 283 29.40 -37.96 -10.49
N ILE A 284 28.51 -37.44 -11.33
CA ILE A 284 27.05 -37.64 -11.20
C ILE A 284 26.48 -38.30 -12.43
N ASP A 285 25.55 -39.26 -12.25
CA ASP A 285 24.78 -39.88 -13.30
C ASP A 285 23.52 -39.05 -13.58
N LEU A 286 23.49 -38.37 -14.75
CA LEU A 286 22.31 -37.62 -15.14
C LEU A 286 21.22 -38.50 -15.76
N PRO A 287 19.94 -38.27 -15.48
CA PRO A 287 18.85 -38.96 -16.11
C PRO A 287 18.93 -38.84 -17.64
N PRO A 288 18.76 -39.97 -18.39
CA PRO A 288 18.79 -39.93 -19.85
C PRO A 288 17.79 -38.92 -20.47
N SER A 289 16.68 -38.67 -19.77
CA SER A 289 15.66 -37.68 -20.17
C SER A 289 16.15 -36.23 -20.15
N PHE A 290 17.24 -35.91 -19.44
CA PHE A 290 17.80 -34.56 -19.39
C PHE A 290 18.64 -34.20 -20.65
N LYS A 291 19.24 -35.17 -21.31
CA LYS A 291 20.10 -34.93 -22.45
C LYS A 291 19.38 -34.16 -23.61
N PRO A 292 18.16 -34.55 -24.02
CA PRO A 292 17.43 -33.81 -25.06
C PRO A 292 16.98 -32.42 -24.56
N VAL A 293 16.71 -32.25 -23.26
CA VAL A 293 16.34 -30.97 -22.67
C VAL A 293 17.53 -30.00 -22.69
N LEU A 294 18.71 -30.47 -22.32
CA LEU A 294 19.94 -29.72 -22.41
C LEU A 294 20.25 -29.30 -23.86
N GLN A 295 20.18 -30.25 -24.81
CA GLN A 295 20.46 -29.95 -26.20
C GLN A 295 19.51 -28.91 -26.77
N ALA A 296 18.23 -29.04 -26.50
CA ALA A 296 17.24 -28.05 -26.92
C ALA A 296 17.49 -26.64 -26.30
N ALA A 297 17.95 -26.56 -25.03
CA ALA A 297 18.30 -25.28 -24.41
C ALA A 297 19.56 -24.65 -25.05
N LEU A 298 20.57 -25.46 -25.34
CA LEU A 298 21.79 -25.04 -26.02
C LEU A 298 21.46 -24.51 -27.45
N ASP A 299 20.67 -25.25 -28.23
CA ASP A 299 20.29 -24.84 -29.58
C ASP A 299 19.52 -23.51 -29.57
N LYS A 300 18.56 -23.37 -28.68
CA LYS A 300 17.77 -22.13 -28.51
C LYS A 300 18.60 -20.95 -28.03
N SER A 301 19.77 -21.18 -27.39
CA SER A 301 20.63 -20.10 -26.92
C SER A 301 21.41 -19.39 -28.03
N GLY A 302 21.56 -20.06 -29.21
CA GLY A 302 22.41 -19.59 -30.28
C GLY A 302 23.91 -19.64 -29.98
N GLN A 303 24.34 -20.19 -28.84
CA GLN A 303 25.71 -20.22 -28.35
C GLN A 303 26.17 -21.63 -27.96
N ALA A 304 25.54 -22.69 -28.49
CA ALA A 304 25.75 -24.08 -28.06
C ALA A 304 27.22 -24.49 -28.01
N GLN A 305 27.99 -24.26 -29.10
CA GLN A 305 29.40 -24.64 -29.19
C GLN A 305 30.28 -23.90 -28.15
N ALA A 306 30.08 -22.60 -27.99
CA ALA A 306 30.84 -21.78 -27.07
C ALA A 306 30.57 -22.18 -25.59
N ILE A 307 29.31 -22.49 -25.27
CA ILE A 307 28.89 -22.91 -23.91
C ILE A 307 29.49 -24.30 -23.61
N ALA A 308 29.36 -25.27 -24.53
CA ALA A 308 29.90 -26.61 -24.38
C ALA A 308 31.44 -26.63 -24.26
N ALA A 309 32.13 -25.85 -25.09
CA ALA A 309 33.60 -25.73 -25.06
C ALA A 309 34.09 -25.12 -23.73
N ARG A 310 33.33 -24.18 -23.14
CA ARG A 310 33.74 -23.53 -21.86
C ARG A 310 33.60 -24.47 -20.67
N ASN A 311 32.59 -25.35 -20.65
CA ASN A 311 32.25 -26.21 -19.53
C ASN A 311 31.97 -27.65 -20.00
N PRO A 312 32.96 -28.39 -20.52
CA PRO A 312 32.75 -29.62 -21.29
C PRO A 312 32.03 -30.74 -20.48
N ASP A 313 32.35 -30.88 -19.19
CA ASP A 313 31.83 -31.94 -18.34
C ASP A 313 30.81 -31.45 -17.30
N GLU A 314 30.23 -30.26 -17.47
CA GLU A 314 29.37 -29.62 -16.50
C GLU A 314 27.98 -29.31 -17.11
N PRO A 315 27.15 -30.30 -17.39
CA PRO A 315 25.91 -30.16 -18.13
C PRO A 315 24.86 -29.24 -17.44
N LEU A 316 24.82 -29.20 -16.11
CA LEU A 316 23.94 -28.30 -15.38
C LEU A 316 24.38 -26.84 -15.53
N ARG A 317 25.70 -26.57 -15.53
CA ARG A 317 26.26 -25.25 -15.81
C ARG A 317 26.04 -24.84 -17.25
N GLN A 318 26.17 -25.77 -18.21
CA GLN A 318 25.83 -25.51 -19.62
C GLN A 318 24.37 -25.08 -19.76
N PHE A 319 23.44 -25.80 -19.11
CA PHE A 319 22.02 -25.46 -19.12
C PHE A 319 21.75 -24.06 -18.55
N ALA A 320 22.33 -23.74 -17.38
CA ALA A 320 22.23 -22.42 -16.77
C ALA A 320 22.86 -21.31 -17.67
N SER A 321 23.95 -21.62 -18.37
CA SER A 321 24.60 -20.69 -19.31
C SER A 321 23.72 -20.43 -20.54
N ALA A 322 23.02 -21.45 -21.04
CA ALA A 322 22.03 -21.29 -22.11
C ALA A 322 20.85 -20.40 -21.67
N MET A 323 20.35 -20.60 -20.44
CA MET A 323 19.33 -19.73 -19.87
C MET A 323 19.81 -18.28 -19.76
N LEU A 324 21.05 -18.06 -19.32
CA LEU A 324 21.66 -16.73 -19.21
C LEU A 324 21.75 -16.03 -20.56
N ALA A 325 22.20 -16.73 -21.61
CA ALA A 325 22.28 -16.20 -22.98
C ALA A 325 20.89 -15.80 -23.51
N ARG A 326 19.87 -16.63 -23.25
CA ARG A 326 18.50 -16.35 -23.63
C ARG A 326 17.90 -15.16 -22.87
N LEU A 327 18.19 -15.01 -21.57
CA LEU A 327 17.77 -13.83 -20.80
C LEU A 327 18.44 -12.54 -21.31
N ALA A 328 19.73 -12.60 -21.68
CA ALA A 328 20.41 -11.47 -22.30
C ALA A 328 19.73 -11.08 -23.63
N ALA A 329 19.43 -12.06 -24.49
CA ALA A 329 18.69 -11.83 -25.72
C ALA A 329 17.27 -11.28 -25.44
N THR A 330 16.62 -11.70 -24.34
CA THR A 330 15.29 -11.18 -23.95
C THR A 330 15.36 -9.71 -23.56
N ARG A 331 16.43 -9.29 -22.90
CA ARG A 331 16.65 -7.87 -22.57
C ARG A 331 16.87 -7.05 -23.85
N ASP A 332 17.72 -7.55 -24.74
CA ASP A 332 18.25 -6.82 -25.90
C ASP A 332 17.38 -6.98 -27.17
N GLY A 333 16.31 -7.78 -27.13
CA GLY A 333 15.41 -8.01 -28.27
C GLY A 333 15.96 -8.97 -29.33
N GLY A 334 16.91 -9.84 -28.95
CA GLY A 334 17.55 -10.80 -29.86
C GLY A 334 16.66 -12.01 -30.20
N THR A 335 17.04 -12.75 -31.26
CA THR A 335 16.28 -13.92 -31.78
C THR A 335 16.21 -15.10 -30.78
N ALA A 336 17.21 -15.23 -29.91
CA ALA A 336 17.25 -16.26 -28.87
C ALA A 336 16.40 -15.93 -27.62
N ALA A 337 15.66 -14.80 -27.62
CA ALA A 337 14.88 -14.35 -26.49
C ALA A 337 13.86 -15.39 -26.02
N TYR A 338 13.55 -15.37 -24.73
CA TYR A 338 12.37 -16.05 -24.20
C TYR A 338 11.11 -15.36 -24.71
N LEU A 339 10.18 -16.15 -25.25
CA LEU A 339 8.89 -15.64 -25.71
C LEU A 339 8.00 -15.19 -24.56
N SER A 340 8.12 -15.81 -23.37
CA SER A 340 7.34 -15.48 -22.18
C SER A 340 8.10 -15.84 -20.91
N ALA A 341 7.67 -15.30 -19.77
CA ALA A 341 8.19 -15.66 -18.46
C ALA A 341 7.88 -17.12 -18.08
N GLU A 342 6.78 -17.69 -18.60
CA GLU A 342 6.44 -19.12 -18.46
C GLU A 342 7.47 -20.01 -19.11
N ALA A 343 7.99 -19.65 -20.29
CA ALA A 343 9.05 -20.39 -20.94
C ALA A 343 10.36 -20.38 -20.13
N PHE A 344 10.69 -19.25 -19.50
CA PHE A 344 11.82 -19.16 -18.57
C PHE A 344 11.57 -20.01 -17.30
N ARG A 345 10.37 -19.98 -16.75
CA ARG A 345 9.98 -20.80 -15.60
C ARG A 345 9.99 -22.29 -15.92
N ALA A 346 9.64 -22.68 -17.14
CA ALA A 346 9.73 -24.08 -17.60
C ALA A 346 11.18 -24.59 -17.57
N ASP A 347 12.14 -23.78 -18.04
CA ASP A 347 13.57 -24.13 -17.95
C ASP A 347 14.04 -24.24 -16.48
N LEU A 348 13.62 -23.34 -15.60
CA LEU A 348 13.90 -23.44 -14.16
C LEU A 348 13.31 -24.70 -13.53
N ASN A 349 12.08 -25.08 -13.89
CA ASN A 349 11.46 -26.32 -13.41
C ASN A 349 12.21 -27.56 -13.92
N ALA A 350 12.65 -27.58 -15.17
CA ALA A 350 13.48 -28.66 -15.71
C ALA A 350 14.80 -28.79 -14.95
N LEU A 351 15.46 -27.67 -14.63
CA LEU A 351 16.66 -27.65 -13.80
C LEU A 351 16.41 -28.16 -12.38
N SER A 352 15.30 -27.76 -11.75
CA SER A 352 14.90 -28.28 -10.43
C SER A 352 14.67 -29.79 -10.45
N SER A 353 13.94 -30.27 -11.45
CA SER A 353 13.60 -31.70 -11.57
C SER A 353 14.84 -32.58 -11.77
N VAL A 354 15.79 -32.15 -12.59
CA VAL A 354 17.03 -32.93 -12.77
C VAL A 354 17.88 -32.90 -11.51
N LEU A 355 17.98 -31.78 -10.80
CA LEU A 355 18.68 -31.71 -9.51
C LEU A 355 18.06 -32.66 -8.48
N GLU A 356 16.76 -32.71 -8.40
CA GLU A 356 16.04 -33.63 -7.49
C GLU A 356 16.28 -35.10 -7.86
N ALA A 357 16.28 -35.43 -9.16
CA ALA A 357 16.51 -36.82 -9.67
C ALA A 357 17.93 -37.32 -9.35
N ILE A 358 18.93 -36.44 -9.27
CA ILE A 358 20.32 -36.80 -8.91
C ILE A 358 20.61 -36.65 -7.40
N GLY A 359 19.55 -36.49 -6.57
CA GLY A 359 19.73 -36.34 -5.12
C GLY A 359 20.07 -34.91 -4.66
N GLY A 360 20.14 -33.94 -5.57
CA GLY A 360 20.49 -32.54 -5.29
C GLY A 360 19.33 -31.68 -4.78
N ARG A 361 18.36 -32.23 -4.07
CA ARG A 361 17.18 -31.52 -3.55
C ARG A 361 17.54 -30.25 -2.76
N ALA A 362 18.59 -30.30 -1.93
CA ALA A 362 19.03 -29.14 -1.17
C ALA A 362 19.53 -27.99 -2.07
N VAL A 363 20.23 -28.33 -3.17
CA VAL A 363 20.69 -27.36 -4.19
C VAL A 363 19.50 -26.75 -4.92
N ALA A 364 18.56 -27.60 -5.37
CA ALA A 364 17.32 -27.12 -6.01
C ALA A 364 16.54 -26.15 -5.09
N ARG A 365 16.32 -26.53 -3.84
CA ARG A 365 15.60 -25.71 -2.83
C ARG A 365 16.31 -24.36 -2.56
N ARG A 366 17.64 -24.37 -2.50
CA ARG A 366 18.42 -23.18 -2.14
C ARG A 366 18.59 -22.19 -3.29
N PHE A 367 18.78 -22.67 -4.52
CA PHE A 367 19.22 -21.83 -5.62
C PHE A 367 18.20 -21.72 -6.77
N VAL A 368 17.38 -22.75 -7.01
CA VAL A 368 16.45 -22.78 -8.16
C VAL A 368 15.01 -22.43 -7.75
N GLN A 369 14.49 -23.02 -6.68
CA GLN A 369 13.12 -22.77 -6.20
C GLN A 369 12.81 -21.28 -5.92
N PRO A 370 13.74 -20.48 -5.36
CA PRO A 370 13.52 -19.03 -5.23
C PRO A 370 13.25 -18.35 -6.57
N LEU A 371 13.98 -18.71 -7.62
CA LEU A 371 13.78 -18.16 -8.96
C LEU A 371 12.46 -18.60 -9.59
N ILE A 372 12.03 -19.84 -9.38
CA ILE A 372 10.72 -20.34 -9.83
C ILE A 372 9.60 -19.49 -9.19
N SER A 373 9.68 -19.23 -7.89
CA SER A 373 8.71 -18.42 -7.16
C SER A 373 8.72 -16.97 -7.64
N GLN A 374 9.89 -16.41 -7.90
CA GLN A 374 10.04 -15.05 -8.42
C GLN A 374 9.50 -14.94 -9.85
N ALA A 375 9.86 -15.87 -10.76
CA ALA A 375 9.35 -15.90 -12.13
C ALA A 375 7.82 -16.03 -12.18
N GLY A 376 7.24 -16.82 -11.26
CA GLY A 376 5.80 -16.95 -11.12
C GLY A 376 5.07 -15.71 -10.59
N SER A 377 5.73 -14.93 -9.70
CA SER A 377 5.13 -13.74 -9.08
C SER A 377 5.34 -12.47 -9.90
N PHE A 378 6.53 -12.30 -10.49
CA PHE A 378 6.92 -11.07 -11.18
C PHE A 378 6.86 -11.17 -12.72
N GLY A 379 6.95 -12.37 -13.30
CA GLY A 379 7.09 -12.52 -14.73
C GLY A 379 8.32 -11.74 -15.26
N PHE A 380 8.22 -11.21 -16.49
CA PHE A 380 9.21 -10.27 -17.03
C PHE A 380 8.78 -8.80 -16.85
N ARG A 381 7.97 -8.49 -15.82
CA ARG A 381 7.35 -7.16 -15.66
C ARG A 381 7.56 -6.50 -14.29
N THR A 382 8.17 -7.15 -13.30
CA THR A 382 8.27 -6.71 -11.89
C THR A 382 6.88 -6.49 -11.25
N VAL A 383 6.04 -5.66 -11.87
CA VAL A 383 4.66 -5.35 -11.47
C VAL A 383 3.75 -5.28 -12.69
N SER A 384 2.46 -5.52 -12.50
CA SER A 384 1.44 -5.12 -13.47
C SER A 384 1.12 -3.64 -13.26
N LEU A 385 1.17 -2.83 -14.31
CA LEU A 385 0.87 -1.40 -14.22
C LEU A 385 -0.63 -1.18 -14.41
N ASP A 386 -1.32 -0.67 -13.39
CA ASP A 386 -2.70 -0.21 -13.54
C ASP A 386 -2.73 1.20 -14.12
N ILE A 387 -3.72 1.44 -14.95
CA ILE A 387 -4.03 2.76 -15.48
C ILE A 387 -5.24 3.29 -14.74
N ARG A 388 -5.15 4.48 -14.14
CA ARG A 388 -6.29 5.14 -13.50
C ARG A 388 -6.63 6.45 -14.20
N GLN A 389 -7.92 6.66 -14.49
CA GLN A 389 -8.43 7.90 -15.09
C GLN A 389 -9.82 8.24 -14.54
N ASN A 390 -10.13 9.53 -14.56
CA ASN A 390 -11.41 10.07 -14.09
C ASN A 390 -12.52 9.85 -15.14
N SER A 391 -13.72 9.46 -14.68
CA SER A 391 -14.89 9.20 -15.54
C SER A 391 -15.30 10.42 -16.36
N THR A 392 -15.17 11.64 -15.79
CA THR A 392 -15.49 12.88 -16.51
C THR A 392 -14.57 13.09 -17.72
N VAL A 393 -13.25 12.79 -17.57
CA VAL A 393 -12.27 12.89 -18.67
C VAL A 393 -12.61 11.87 -19.76
N VAL A 394 -12.89 10.64 -19.36
CA VAL A 394 -13.25 9.56 -20.29
C VAL A 394 -14.51 9.88 -21.09
N ASN A 395 -15.56 10.31 -20.40
CA ASN A 395 -16.82 10.66 -21.04
C ASN A 395 -16.69 11.85 -21.99
N ARG A 396 -15.92 12.89 -21.60
CA ARG A 396 -15.68 14.08 -22.42
C ARG A 396 -14.88 13.72 -23.68
N ALA A 397 -13.81 12.97 -23.54
CA ALA A 397 -13.00 12.53 -24.68
C ALA A 397 -13.79 11.63 -25.66
N LEU A 398 -14.62 10.73 -25.15
CA LEU A 398 -15.48 9.92 -26.00
C LEU A 398 -16.56 10.76 -26.70
N ALA A 399 -17.18 11.72 -26.02
CA ALA A 399 -18.17 12.60 -26.62
C ALA A 399 -17.56 13.43 -27.77
N GLU A 400 -16.34 13.94 -27.58
CA GLU A 400 -15.60 14.66 -28.61
C GLU A 400 -15.31 13.76 -29.82
N LEU A 401 -14.86 12.52 -29.55
CA LEU A 401 -14.61 11.54 -30.59
C LEU A 401 -15.87 11.18 -31.38
N LEU A 402 -17.00 10.96 -30.71
CA LEU A 402 -18.28 10.65 -31.36
C LEU A 402 -18.77 11.82 -32.22
N ALA A 403 -18.58 13.05 -31.77
CA ALA A 403 -18.91 14.24 -32.56
C ALA A 403 -18.04 14.41 -33.80
N LEU A 404 -16.80 13.86 -33.83
CA LEU A 404 -15.96 13.80 -35.01
C LEU A 404 -16.41 12.71 -36.00
N ILE A 405 -16.89 11.58 -35.47
CA ILE A 405 -17.40 10.45 -36.30
C ILE A 405 -18.73 10.81 -36.94
N ASP A 406 -19.65 11.38 -36.15
CA ASP A 406 -20.95 11.85 -36.66
C ASP A 406 -21.24 13.29 -36.21
N PRO A 407 -20.76 14.29 -36.94
CA PRO A 407 -20.98 15.69 -36.61
C PRO A 407 -22.46 16.14 -36.68
N ALA A 408 -23.30 15.42 -37.46
CA ALA A 408 -24.73 15.74 -37.61
C ALA A 408 -25.55 15.33 -36.40
N ASP A 409 -25.02 14.41 -35.55
CA ASP A 409 -25.76 13.82 -34.46
C ASP A 409 -24.95 13.71 -33.15
N PRO A 410 -24.50 14.83 -32.56
CA PRO A 410 -23.68 14.83 -31.35
C PRO A 410 -24.45 14.25 -30.16
N VAL A 411 -23.80 13.37 -29.39
CA VAL A 411 -24.39 12.70 -28.22
C VAL A 411 -23.71 13.17 -26.94
N ALA A 412 -24.50 13.74 -26.01
CA ALA A 412 -23.99 14.29 -24.75
C ALA A 412 -23.96 13.26 -23.62
N PRO A 413 -22.87 13.16 -22.85
CA PRO A 413 -22.79 12.28 -21.67
C PRO A 413 -23.91 12.51 -20.65
N GLY A 414 -24.37 11.45 -19.99
CA GLY A 414 -25.40 11.51 -18.96
C GLY A 414 -26.85 11.57 -19.48
N THR A 415 -27.06 11.56 -20.81
CA THR A 415 -28.41 11.55 -21.41
C THR A 415 -28.87 10.11 -21.71
N PRO A 416 -30.21 9.86 -21.79
CA PRO A 416 -30.71 8.54 -22.24
C PRO A 416 -30.21 8.13 -23.63
N ARG A 417 -29.98 9.12 -24.50
CA ARG A 417 -29.42 8.93 -25.84
C ARG A 417 -27.95 8.45 -25.78
N TRP A 418 -27.16 8.99 -24.86
CA TRP A 418 -25.80 8.51 -24.58
C TRP A 418 -25.79 7.02 -24.22
N SER A 419 -26.64 6.63 -23.25
CA SER A 419 -26.79 5.23 -22.83
C SER A 419 -27.19 4.29 -23.97
N ALA A 420 -28.14 4.72 -24.83
CA ALA A 420 -28.56 3.95 -25.99
C ALA A 420 -27.44 3.82 -27.02
N HIS A 421 -26.72 4.90 -27.31
CA HIS A 421 -25.61 4.94 -28.27
C HIS A 421 -24.47 4.00 -27.80
N LEU A 422 -24.02 4.07 -26.54
CA LEU A 422 -23.00 3.20 -26.00
C LEU A 422 -23.32 1.71 -26.18
N ARG A 423 -24.55 1.32 -25.85
CA ARG A 423 -25.01 -0.08 -25.98
C ARG A 423 -25.10 -0.54 -27.44
N SER A 424 -25.59 0.34 -28.33
CA SER A 424 -25.66 0.07 -29.78
C SER A 424 -24.28 -0.13 -30.37
N SER A 425 -23.35 0.82 -30.17
CA SER A 425 -21.99 0.79 -30.74
C SER A 425 -21.17 -0.40 -30.21
N LEU A 426 -21.33 -0.73 -28.93
CA LEU A 426 -20.70 -1.92 -28.34
C LEU A 426 -21.25 -3.24 -28.90
N SER A 427 -22.53 -3.26 -29.36
CA SER A 427 -23.14 -4.44 -29.96
C SER A 427 -22.76 -4.61 -31.43
N GLN A 428 -22.52 -3.51 -32.14
CA GLN A 428 -22.13 -3.51 -33.57
C GLN A 428 -20.66 -3.89 -33.75
N GLY A 429 -19.81 -3.54 -32.79
CA GLY A 429 -18.38 -3.89 -32.79
C GLY A 429 -17.56 -3.14 -33.82
N GLU A 430 -18.02 -1.97 -34.25
CA GLU A 430 -17.34 -1.11 -35.22
C GLU A 430 -16.04 -0.55 -34.67
N GLN A 431 -15.07 -0.32 -35.55
CA GLN A 431 -13.79 0.34 -35.26
C GLN A 431 -13.62 1.47 -36.27
N PRO A 432 -14.05 2.69 -35.94
CA PRO A 432 -13.94 3.83 -36.83
C PRO A 432 -12.49 4.24 -37.03
N GLU A 433 -12.15 4.78 -38.16
CA GLU A 433 -10.87 5.44 -38.40
C GLU A 433 -10.87 6.78 -37.68
N ILE A 434 -9.89 6.97 -36.77
CA ILE A 434 -9.82 8.13 -35.86
C ILE A 434 -8.65 9.02 -36.29
N ASP A 435 -8.97 10.26 -36.69
CA ASP A 435 -7.97 11.31 -36.88
C ASP A 435 -7.68 12.00 -35.53
N ALA A 436 -6.67 11.50 -34.80
CA ALA A 436 -6.27 12.06 -33.53
C ALA A 436 -5.82 13.54 -33.60
N GLY A 437 -5.43 14.04 -34.78
CA GLY A 437 -5.01 15.42 -34.96
C GLY A 437 -6.15 16.45 -34.86
N ARG A 438 -7.40 15.98 -34.92
CA ARG A 438 -8.60 16.80 -34.77
C ARG A 438 -9.16 16.83 -33.34
N LEU A 439 -8.60 16.07 -32.45
CA LEU A 439 -9.02 15.98 -31.04
C LEU A 439 -8.33 17.04 -30.18
N SER A 440 -8.95 17.40 -29.07
CA SER A 440 -8.29 18.17 -28.02
C SER A 440 -7.05 17.43 -27.49
N PRO A 441 -6.07 18.16 -26.95
CA PRO A 441 -4.86 17.52 -26.39
C PRO A 441 -5.17 16.46 -25.32
N GLU A 442 -6.22 16.67 -24.52
CA GLU A 442 -6.64 15.73 -23.47
C GLU A 442 -7.24 14.44 -24.07
N ALA A 443 -8.09 14.56 -25.08
CA ALA A 443 -8.69 13.40 -25.76
C ALA A 443 -7.63 12.62 -26.56
N ALA A 444 -6.75 13.31 -27.31
CA ALA A 444 -5.65 12.69 -28.03
C ALA A 444 -4.68 11.94 -27.09
N GLU A 445 -4.39 12.51 -25.93
CA GLU A 445 -3.53 11.89 -24.91
C GLU A 445 -4.18 10.62 -24.33
N LEU A 446 -5.50 10.63 -24.10
CA LEU A 446 -6.23 9.46 -23.63
C LEU A 446 -6.20 8.33 -24.69
N LEU A 447 -6.41 8.64 -25.97
CA LEU A 447 -6.31 7.65 -27.06
C LEU A 447 -4.88 7.10 -27.19
N SER A 448 -3.88 7.96 -27.08
CA SER A 448 -2.46 7.54 -27.06
C SER A 448 -2.19 6.56 -25.91
N THR A 449 -2.82 6.76 -24.77
CA THR A 449 -2.77 5.84 -23.64
C THR A 449 -3.37 4.48 -23.97
N PHE A 450 -4.57 4.44 -24.59
CA PHE A 450 -5.17 3.19 -25.04
C PHE A 450 -4.32 2.48 -26.10
N SER A 451 -3.62 3.23 -26.95
CA SER A 451 -2.67 2.67 -27.92
C SER A 451 -1.47 2.00 -27.25
N VAL A 452 -0.95 2.58 -26.16
CA VAL A 452 0.09 1.94 -25.32
C VAL A 452 -0.44 0.65 -24.69
N ILE A 453 -1.65 0.68 -24.12
CA ILE A 453 -2.30 -0.51 -23.55
C ILE A 453 -2.46 -1.61 -24.61
N ALA A 454 -2.97 -1.27 -25.78
CA ALA A 454 -3.19 -2.24 -26.89
C ALA A 454 -1.88 -2.91 -27.31
N ARG A 455 -0.80 -2.14 -27.46
CA ARG A 455 0.52 -2.67 -27.82
C ARG A 455 1.03 -3.68 -26.81
N HIS A 456 0.89 -3.41 -25.53
CA HIS A 456 1.40 -4.28 -24.46
C HIS A 456 0.49 -5.49 -24.17
N ASN A 457 -0.83 -5.37 -24.39
CA ASN A 457 -1.77 -6.48 -24.18
C ASN A 457 -1.94 -7.38 -25.41
N SER A 458 -1.28 -7.08 -26.53
CA SER A 458 -1.29 -7.93 -27.74
C SER A 458 -0.20 -9.02 -27.73
N GLY A 459 0.78 -8.95 -26.86
CA GLY A 459 1.90 -9.90 -26.73
C GLY A 459 1.59 -11.13 -25.89
N ALA A 460 2.61 -11.97 -25.69
CA ALA A 460 2.52 -13.18 -24.89
C ALA A 460 2.40 -12.89 -23.36
N ASP A 461 2.79 -11.70 -22.90
CA ASP A 461 2.70 -11.25 -21.49
C ASP A 461 1.53 -10.27 -21.32
N THR A 462 0.30 -10.80 -21.36
CA THR A 462 -0.96 -10.04 -21.33
C THR A 462 -1.26 -9.35 -19.99
N ASP A 463 -0.50 -9.63 -18.92
CA ASP A 463 -0.67 -9.03 -17.59
C ASP A 463 0.27 -7.83 -17.36
N THR A 464 0.98 -7.36 -18.38
CA THR A 464 1.89 -6.21 -18.26
C THR A 464 1.14 -4.94 -17.90
N VAL A 465 0.02 -4.66 -18.58
CA VAL A 465 -0.99 -3.70 -18.12
C VAL A 465 -2.03 -4.46 -17.31
N GLY A 466 -2.19 -4.10 -16.05
CA GLY A 466 -3.07 -4.78 -15.10
C GLY A 466 -4.55 -4.47 -15.34
N SER A 467 -5.01 -3.37 -14.80
CA SER A 467 -6.41 -2.96 -14.90
C SER A 467 -6.52 -1.48 -15.30
N PHE A 468 -7.63 -1.14 -15.96
CA PHE A 468 -8.05 0.25 -16.11
C PHE A 468 -9.02 0.57 -14.97
N VAL A 469 -8.58 1.38 -14.02
CA VAL A 469 -9.37 1.80 -12.86
C VAL A 469 -10.06 3.12 -13.19
N LEU A 470 -11.37 3.11 -13.20
CA LEU A 470 -12.17 4.30 -13.47
C LEU A 470 -12.56 4.97 -12.16
N SER A 471 -11.92 6.08 -11.82
CA SER A 471 -12.27 6.90 -10.65
C SER A 471 -13.57 7.67 -10.87
N MET A 472 -14.25 8.05 -9.78
CA MET A 472 -15.53 8.74 -9.79
C MET A 472 -16.61 8.02 -10.65
N THR A 473 -16.65 6.69 -10.54
CA THR A 473 -17.67 5.88 -11.23
C THR A 473 -19.05 6.10 -10.58
N ARG A 474 -20.00 6.64 -11.32
CA ARG A 474 -21.36 6.95 -10.86
C ARG A 474 -22.45 6.14 -11.56
N SER A 475 -22.16 5.63 -12.75
CA SER A 475 -23.12 4.91 -13.60
C SER A 475 -22.45 3.75 -14.35
N ALA A 476 -23.27 2.83 -14.86
CA ALA A 476 -22.79 1.80 -15.78
C ALA A 476 -22.27 2.40 -17.08
N ASP A 477 -22.81 3.53 -17.51
CA ASP A 477 -22.45 4.16 -18.78
C ASP A 477 -21.04 4.74 -18.72
N ASP A 478 -20.54 5.20 -17.54
CA ASP A 478 -19.14 5.61 -17.36
C ASP A 478 -18.17 4.45 -17.71
N LEU A 479 -18.52 3.24 -17.29
CA LEU A 479 -17.71 2.05 -17.58
C LEU A 479 -17.86 1.61 -19.05
N LEU A 480 -19.09 1.69 -19.60
CA LEU A 480 -19.33 1.37 -21.01
C LEU A 480 -18.57 2.32 -21.93
N ALA A 481 -18.37 3.57 -21.55
CA ALA A 481 -17.51 4.51 -22.28
C ALA A 481 -16.07 4.01 -22.37
N VAL A 482 -15.51 3.46 -21.30
CA VAL A 482 -14.17 2.84 -21.32
C VAL A 482 -14.15 1.61 -22.23
N TYR A 483 -15.20 0.76 -22.19
CA TYR A 483 -15.32 -0.39 -23.08
C TYR A 483 -15.35 0.03 -24.55
N LEU A 484 -16.06 1.09 -24.89
CA LEU A 484 -16.18 1.60 -26.25
C LEU A 484 -14.85 2.21 -26.74
N LEU A 485 -14.17 3.01 -25.92
CA LEU A 485 -12.82 3.51 -26.25
C LEU A 485 -11.83 2.36 -26.45
N ALA A 486 -11.86 1.35 -25.59
CA ALA A 486 -11.00 0.17 -25.72
C ALA A 486 -11.28 -0.59 -27.04
N GLN A 487 -12.55 -0.71 -27.43
CA GLN A 487 -12.94 -1.31 -28.73
C GLN A 487 -12.41 -0.48 -29.90
N TYR A 488 -12.58 0.83 -29.88
CA TYR A 488 -12.12 1.74 -30.95
C TYR A 488 -10.59 1.77 -31.06
N CYS A 489 -9.87 1.57 -29.97
CA CYS A 489 -8.41 1.50 -29.93
C CYS A 489 -7.82 0.09 -30.16
N GLY A 490 -8.59 -0.86 -30.72
CA GLY A 490 -8.07 -2.16 -31.12
C GLY A 490 -7.88 -3.19 -30.00
N LEU A 491 -8.47 -3.00 -28.83
CA LEU A 491 -8.44 -3.95 -27.73
C LEU A 491 -9.51 -5.05 -27.85
N SER A 492 -10.35 -5.04 -28.89
CA SER A 492 -11.30 -6.12 -29.17
C SER A 492 -10.58 -7.36 -29.67
N THR A 493 -11.01 -8.56 -29.24
CA THR A 493 -10.47 -9.86 -29.68
C THR A 493 -10.94 -10.27 -31.07
N ALA A 494 -12.08 -9.77 -31.50
CA ALA A 494 -12.66 -9.98 -32.81
C ALA A 494 -13.54 -8.81 -33.23
N PRO A 495 -13.60 -8.47 -34.51
CA PRO A 495 -14.57 -7.49 -35.00
C PRO A 495 -16.01 -8.03 -34.86
N GLY A 496 -16.96 -7.09 -34.71
CA GLY A 496 -18.37 -7.42 -34.60
C GLY A 496 -18.86 -7.85 -33.24
N SER A 497 -20.07 -8.39 -33.13
CA SER A 497 -20.81 -8.62 -31.88
C SER A 497 -20.29 -9.77 -31.02
N SER A 498 -19.34 -10.60 -31.49
CA SER A 498 -18.80 -11.77 -30.77
C SER A 498 -17.52 -11.48 -30.00
N GLY A 499 -16.87 -10.33 -30.20
CA GLY A 499 -15.60 -9.97 -29.56
C GLY A 499 -15.71 -9.78 -28.04
N THR A 500 -14.54 -9.78 -27.38
CA THR A 500 -14.32 -9.43 -25.96
C THR A 500 -13.23 -8.36 -25.90
N ILE A 501 -13.11 -7.67 -24.78
CA ILE A 501 -12.09 -6.61 -24.60
C ILE A 501 -10.91 -7.15 -23.80
N ARG A 502 -9.70 -7.03 -24.36
CA ARG A 502 -8.42 -7.44 -23.72
C ARG A 502 -7.94 -6.43 -22.67
N LEU A 503 -8.82 -6.01 -21.79
CA LEU A 503 -8.53 -5.06 -20.70
C LEU A 503 -9.49 -5.31 -19.55
N ARG A 504 -8.95 -5.43 -18.34
CA ARG A 504 -9.76 -5.48 -17.10
C ARG A 504 -10.19 -4.05 -16.76
N ILE A 505 -11.48 -3.81 -16.69
CA ILE A 505 -12.04 -2.50 -16.34
C ILE A 505 -12.62 -2.60 -14.92
N VAL A 506 -12.13 -1.73 -14.03
CA VAL A 506 -12.41 -1.77 -12.59
C VAL A 506 -13.10 -0.47 -12.19
N PRO A 507 -14.37 -0.51 -11.75
CA PRO A 507 -15.01 0.66 -11.18
C PRO A 507 -14.38 0.99 -9.81
N LEU A 508 -14.19 2.28 -9.54
CA LEU A 508 -13.83 2.80 -8.22
C LEU A 508 -14.99 3.65 -7.70
N PHE A 509 -15.55 3.25 -6.55
CA PHE A 509 -16.58 3.96 -5.81
C PHE A 509 -15.97 4.70 -4.63
N GLU A 510 -16.10 6.02 -4.60
CA GLU A 510 -15.32 6.91 -3.72
C GLU A 510 -16.17 7.59 -2.66
N THR A 511 -17.36 8.09 -2.96
CA THR A 511 -18.24 8.77 -2.01
C THR A 511 -19.25 7.81 -1.36
N ILE A 512 -19.90 8.26 -0.28
CA ILE A 512 -21.00 7.50 0.36
C ILE A 512 -22.11 7.21 -0.66
N ALA A 513 -22.47 8.22 -1.47
CA ALA A 513 -23.49 8.07 -2.50
C ALA A 513 -23.08 7.05 -3.59
N ASP A 514 -21.80 7.06 -4.02
CA ASP A 514 -21.30 6.09 -5.00
C ASP A 514 -21.35 4.66 -4.43
N LEU A 515 -20.95 4.47 -3.17
CA LEU A 515 -21.00 3.17 -2.49
C LEU A 515 -22.44 2.63 -2.39
N GLN A 516 -23.41 3.51 -2.12
CA GLN A 516 -24.82 3.14 -2.06
C GLN A 516 -25.38 2.79 -3.44
N ALA A 517 -24.96 3.49 -4.50
CA ALA A 517 -25.37 3.24 -5.89
C ALA A 517 -24.66 2.04 -6.53
N ALA A 518 -23.48 1.64 -6.03
CA ALA A 518 -22.63 0.62 -6.63
C ALA A 518 -23.32 -0.70 -7.00
N PRO A 519 -24.25 -1.26 -6.20
CA PRO A 519 -24.96 -2.47 -6.56
C PRO A 519 -25.81 -2.32 -7.84
N ALA A 520 -26.49 -1.19 -8.01
CA ALA A 520 -27.29 -0.90 -9.22
C ALA A 520 -26.39 -0.70 -10.44
N VAL A 521 -25.28 0.02 -10.28
CA VAL A 521 -24.27 0.20 -11.35
C VAL A 521 -23.73 -1.15 -11.82
N LEU A 522 -23.33 -2.01 -10.90
CA LEU A 522 -22.79 -3.34 -11.25
C LEU A 522 -23.86 -4.23 -11.91
N ASN A 523 -25.10 -4.23 -11.40
CA ASN A 523 -26.18 -5.02 -11.99
C ASN A 523 -26.46 -4.59 -13.45
N ASN A 524 -26.48 -3.28 -13.71
CA ASN A 524 -26.68 -2.73 -15.05
C ASN A 524 -25.50 -3.05 -15.98
N LEU A 525 -24.27 -2.94 -15.50
CA LEU A 525 -23.05 -3.26 -16.25
C LEU A 525 -23.04 -4.73 -16.67
N LEU A 526 -23.27 -5.65 -15.74
CA LEU A 526 -23.30 -7.10 -16.01
C LEU A 526 -24.53 -7.53 -16.84
N GLY A 527 -25.50 -6.64 -17.07
CA GLY A 527 -26.58 -6.81 -18.03
C GLY A 527 -26.11 -6.75 -19.50
N VAL A 528 -24.99 -6.09 -19.77
CA VAL A 528 -24.47 -5.91 -21.15
C VAL A 528 -23.74 -7.15 -21.64
N SER A 529 -24.08 -7.64 -22.83
CA SER A 529 -23.56 -8.92 -23.35
C SER A 529 -22.04 -8.92 -23.57
N LEU A 530 -21.48 -7.85 -24.12
CA LEU A 530 -20.02 -7.70 -24.31
C LEU A 530 -19.29 -7.79 -22.97
N VAL A 531 -19.78 -7.06 -21.96
CA VAL A 531 -19.19 -7.06 -20.62
C VAL A 531 -19.21 -8.46 -20.01
N ARG A 532 -20.33 -9.17 -20.08
CA ARG A 532 -20.42 -10.56 -19.58
C ARG A 532 -19.45 -11.51 -20.28
N ARG A 533 -19.26 -11.36 -21.60
CA ARG A 533 -18.27 -12.17 -22.33
C ARG A 533 -16.86 -11.83 -21.87
N THR A 534 -16.52 -10.55 -21.80
CA THR A 534 -15.21 -10.07 -21.33
C THR A 534 -14.90 -10.56 -19.92
N VAL A 535 -15.85 -10.41 -18.98
CA VAL A 535 -15.70 -10.89 -17.61
C VAL A 535 -15.51 -12.42 -17.55
N ARG A 536 -16.17 -13.16 -18.43
CA ARG A 536 -16.02 -14.64 -18.54
C ARG A 536 -14.63 -15.03 -19.01
N ASP A 537 -14.05 -14.32 -19.99
CA ASP A 537 -12.69 -14.55 -20.48
C ASP A 537 -11.65 -14.29 -19.39
N PHE A 538 -11.92 -13.37 -18.44
CA PHE A 538 -11.13 -13.16 -17.25
C PHE A 538 -11.49 -14.10 -16.08
N GLY A 539 -12.03 -15.29 -16.37
CA GLY A 539 -12.33 -16.33 -15.39
C GLY A 539 -13.61 -16.09 -14.59
N ALA A 540 -14.62 -15.45 -15.20
CA ALA A 540 -15.91 -15.09 -14.60
C ALA A 540 -15.74 -14.28 -13.29
N ARG A 541 -14.81 -13.31 -13.31
CA ARG A 541 -14.46 -12.49 -12.15
C ARG A 541 -14.48 -11.00 -12.51
N GLN A 542 -15.13 -10.20 -11.68
CA GLN A 542 -15.11 -8.74 -11.74
C GLN A 542 -14.44 -8.19 -10.50
N GLU A 543 -13.42 -7.37 -10.67
CA GLU A 543 -12.79 -6.60 -9.59
C GLU A 543 -13.50 -5.25 -9.42
N ILE A 544 -13.66 -4.81 -8.16
CA ILE A 544 -14.27 -3.53 -7.80
C ILE A 544 -13.36 -2.86 -6.78
N MET A 545 -13.00 -1.61 -7.02
CA MET A 545 -12.20 -0.83 -6.09
C MET A 545 -13.09 -0.01 -5.16
N LEU A 546 -12.70 0.03 -3.89
CA LEU A 546 -13.37 0.73 -2.81
C LEU A 546 -12.50 1.89 -2.31
N GLY A 547 -13.05 3.11 -2.32
CA GLY A 547 -12.39 4.33 -1.87
C GLY A 547 -12.61 4.58 -0.39
N TYR A 548 -11.56 4.55 0.41
CA TYR A 548 -11.60 4.77 1.86
C TYR A 548 -11.47 6.25 2.23
N SER A 549 -10.56 6.95 1.58
CA SER A 549 -10.20 8.33 1.95
C SER A 549 -11.30 9.33 1.62
N ASP A 550 -11.87 9.25 0.42
CA ASP A 550 -12.91 10.17 -0.05
C ASP A 550 -14.24 9.89 0.67
N SER A 551 -14.62 8.63 0.90
CA SER A 551 -15.80 8.28 1.69
C SER A 551 -15.70 8.73 3.15
N ASN A 552 -14.50 8.66 3.75
CA ASN A 552 -14.28 9.18 5.11
C ASN A 552 -14.44 10.70 5.16
N LYS A 553 -13.85 11.41 4.20
CA LYS A 553 -13.99 12.86 4.07
C LYS A 553 -15.46 13.29 3.89
N ASP A 554 -16.23 12.49 3.16
CA ASP A 554 -17.65 12.74 2.86
C ASP A 554 -18.58 12.48 4.05
N GLY A 555 -18.41 11.36 4.75
CA GLY A 555 -19.37 10.90 5.78
C GLY A 555 -18.81 10.75 7.20
N GLY A 556 -17.50 10.94 7.43
CA GLY A 556 -16.84 10.66 8.70
C GLY A 556 -16.47 9.18 8.86
N PHE A 557 -15.69 8.87 9.89
CA PHE A 557 -15.00 7.58 10.03
C PHE A 557 -15.96 6.38 10.17
N LEU A 558 -16.92 6.45 11.09
CA LEU A 558 -17.83 5.34 11.34
C LEU A 558 -18.75 5.06 10.15
N ALA A 559 -19.35 6.12 9.58
CA ALA A 559 -20.27 5.99 8.45
C ALA A 559 -19.56 5.46 7.20
N SER A 560 -18.36 5.97 6.88
CA SER A 560 -17.58 5.49 5.76
C SER A 560 -17.26 3.99 5.87
N ASN A 561 -16.73 3.54 7.01
CA ASN A 561 -16.42 2.12 7.19
C ASN A 561 -17.66 1.22 7.10
N TRP A 562 -18.80 1.66 7.64
CA TRP A 562 -20.04 0.90 7.56
C TRP A 562 -20.57 0.81 6.13
N GLU A 563 -20.59 1.92 5.38
CA GLU A 563 -21.01 1.92 3.97
C GLU A 563 -20.10 1.05 3.10
N LEU A 564 -18.78 1.07 3.34
CA LEU A 564 -17.84 0.16 2.67
C LEU A 564 -18.16 -1.31 2.95
N ALA A 565 -18.51 -1.67 4.18
CA ALA A 565 -18.89 -3.04 4.53
C ALA A 565 -20.22 -3.45 3.89
N LYS A 566 -21.23 -2.56 3.91
CA LYS A 566 -22.53 -2.79 3.24
C LYS A 566 -22.38 -2.96 1.73
N ALA A 567 -21.60 -2.07 1.10
CA ALA A 567 -21.35 -2.13 -0.34
C ALA A 567 -20.75 -3.48 -0.73
N GLN A 568 -19.74 -3.97 0.00
CA GLN A 568 -19.14 -5.29 -0.26
C GLN A 568 -20.17 -6.43 -0.18
N LYS A 569 -21.00 -6.47 0.89
CA LYS A 569 -22.03 -7.50 1.06
C LYS A 569 -23.02 -7.49 -0.13
N ARG A 570 -23.49 -6.29 -0.53
CA ARG A 570 -24.46 -6.10 -1.62
C ARG A 570 -23.86 -6.41 -2.99
N LEU A 571 -22.64 -5.95 -3.28
CA LEU A 571 -21.95 -6.22 -4.54
C LEU A 571 -21.66 -7.73 -4.72
N ALA A 572 -21.23 -8.42 -3.66
CA ALA A 572 -21.06 -9.88 -3.69
C ALA A 572 -22.40 -10.61 -3.99
N ALA A 573 -23.54 -10.12 -3.49
CA ALA A 573 -24.84 -10.67 -3.81
C ALA A 573 -25.23 -10.46 -5.29
N ILE A 574 -24.95 -9.28 -5.88
CA ILE A 574 -25.14 -9.03 -7.32
C ILE A 574 -24.25 -9.98 -8.15
N GLY A 575 -22.99 -10.18 -7.74
CA GLY A 575 -22.10 -11.15 -8.39
C GLY A 575 -22.70 -12.56 -8.45
N ARG A 576 -23.21 -13.07 -7.33
CA ARG A 576 -23.90 -14.37 -7.28
C ARG A 576 -25.09 -14.45 -8.23
N LYS A 577 -25.92 -13.40 -8.28
CA LYS A 577 -27.06 -13.29 -9.22
C LYS A 577 -26.61 -13.47 -10.68
N HIS A 578 -25.49 -12.88 -11.07
CA HIS A 578 -24.96 -12.94 -12.44
C HIS A 578 -23.96 -14.10 -12.67
N LYS A 579 -23.74 -14.96 -11.69
CA LYS A 579 -22.72 -16.04 -11.73
C LYS A 579 -21.30 -15.51 -12.00
N VAL A 580 -20.99 -14.34 -11.45
CA VAL A 580 -19.70 -13.66 -11.51
C VAL A 580 -19.13 -13.57 -10.11
N ARG A 581 -17.89 -13.96 -9.92
CA ARG A 581 -17.20 -13.80 -8.64
C ARG A 581 -16.72 -12.36 -8.51
N ILE A 582 -17.06 -11.70 -7.42
CA ILE A 582 -16.59 -10.34 -7.14
C ILE A 582 -15.33 -10.44 -6.29
N SER A 583 -14.30 -9.69 -6.67
CA SER A 583 -13.11 -9.45 -5.87
C SER A 583 -12.98 -7.96 -5.55
N PHE A 584 -12.41 -7.66 -4.39
CA PHE A 584 -12.29 -6.26 -3.96
C PHE A 584 -10.84 -5.80 -3.98
N PHE A 585 -10.67 -4.58 -4.47
CA PHE A 585 -9.44 -3.82 -4.40
C PHE A 585 -9.62 -2.69 -3.37
N HIS A 586 -8.95 -2.80 -2.25
CA HIS A 586 -9.09 -1.88 -1.12
C HIS A 586 -8.13 -0.71 -1.26
N GLY A 587 -8.67 0.48 -1.53
CA GLY A 587 -7.91 1.73 -1.65
C GLY A 587 -7.55 2.31 -0.28
N ARG A 588 -6.81 1.54 0.53
CA ARG A 588 -6.45 1.91 1.90
C ARG A 588 -5.19 2.76 1.93
N GLY A 589 -5.14 3.74 2.86
CA GLY A 589 -3.95 4.54 3.15
C GLY A 589 -3.31 4.20 4.50
N GLY A 590 -2.36 5.04 4.93
CA GLY A 590 -1.59 4.82 6.16
C GLY A 590 -2.31 5.20 7.43
N SER A 591 -3.02 6.32 7.43
CA SER A 591 -3.75 6.80 8.59
C SER A 591 -5.08 6.06 8.81
N VAL A 592 -5.57 6.08 10.06
CA VAL A 592 -6.85 5.48 10.47
C VAL A 592 -8.00 5.97 9.59
N SER A 593 -8.08 7.26 9.34
CA SER A 593 -9.10 7.89 8.50
C SER A 593 -9.05 7.49 7.02
N ARG A 594 -7.98 6.84 6.60
CA ARG A 594 -7.82 6.31 5.23
C ARG A 594 -7.85 4.77 5.20
N GLY A 595 -8.35 4.15 6.26
CA GLY A 595 -8.42 2.70 6.41
C GLY A 595 -7.12 2.06 6.89
N GLY A 596 -6.17 2.85 7.41
CA GLY A 596 -4.87 2.42 7.92
C GLY A 596 -4.96 1.74 9.26
N ALA A 597 -5.51 0.55 9.30
CA ALA A 597 -5.47 -0.33 10.46
C ALA A 597 -4.42 -1.43 10.26
N PRO A 598 -3.97 -2.12 11.33
CA PRO A 598 -3.07 -3.27 11.21
C PRO A 598 -3.64 -4.30 10.22
N THR A 599 -2.83 -4.69 9.22
CA THR A 599 -3.28 -5.45 8.03
C THR A 599 -4.09 -6.69 8.38
N GLY A 600 -3.60 -7.52 9.31
CA GLY A 600 -4.31 -8.75 9.71
C GLY A 600 -5.68 -8.48 10.35
N ARG A 601 -5.78 -7.46 11.21
CA ARG A 601 -7.06 -7.05 11.85
C ARG A 601 -8.06 -6.50 10.85
N ALA A 602 -7.57 -5.71 9.91
CA ALA A 602 -8.39 -5.13 8.87
C ALA A 602 -8.96 -6.19 7.90
N ILE A 603 -8.17 -7.23 7.58
CA ILE A 603 -8.66 -8.36 6.77
C ILE A 603 -9.67 -9.18 7.57
N ALA A 604 -9.38 -9.48 8.84
CA ALA A 604 -10.28 -10.22 9.71
C ALA A 604 -11.63 -9.52 9.97
N ALA A 605 -11.68 -8.21 9.83
CA ALA A 605 -12.89 -7.40 9.96
C ALA A 605 -13.69 -7.27 8.64
N GLN A 606 -13.22 -7.81 7.51
CA GLN A 606 -14.00 -7.79 6.28
C GLN A 606 -15.24 -8.69 6.39
N PRO A 607 -16.34 -8.32 5.74
CA PRO A 607 -17.55 -9.13 5.76
C PRO A 607 -17.30 -10.55 5.23
N ALA A 608 -17.96 -11.53 5.84
CA ALA A 608 -17.80 -12.93 5.45
C ALA A 608 -18.08 -13.15 3.94
N GLY A 609 -17.20 -13.91 3.29
CA GLY A 609 -17.30 -14.24 1.87
C GLY A 609 -16.93 -13.12 0.89
N THR A 610 -16.40 -11.98 1.37
CA THR A 610 -15.97 -10.89 0.48
C THR A 610 -14.50 -10.96 0.07
N VAL A 611 -13.68 -11.67 0.83
CA VAL A 611 -12.26 -11.91 0.48
C VAL A 611 -12.13 -13.11 -0.47
N ALA A 612 -12.74 -14.24 -0.15
CA ALA A 612 -12.88 -15.43 -1.03
C ALA A 612 -11.59 -15.80 -1.81
N GLY A 613 -10.46 -15.91 -1.13
CA GLY A 613 -9.15 -16.23 -1.70
C GLY A 613 -8.44 -15.06 -2.38
N ARG A 614 -9.08 -13.92 -2.56
CA ARG A 614 -8.50 -12.81 -3.31
C ARG A 614 -8.65 -11.46 -2.63
N MET A 615 -7.56 -10.73 -2.58
CA MET A 615 -7.56 -9.36 -2.08
C MET A 615 -6.47 -8.56 -2.78
N ARG A 616 -6.82 -7.41 -3.31
CA ARG A 616 -5.87 -6.35 -3.67
C ARG A 616 -5.95 -5.23 -2.66
N VAL A 617 -4.81 -4.65 -2.36
CA VAL A 617 -4.71 -3.53 -1.41
C VAL A 617 -3.69 -2.53 -1.91
N THR A 618 -4.00 -1.23 -1.83
CA THR A 618 -3.00 -0.21 -2.08
C THR A 618 -1.98 -0.20 -0.94
N GLU A 619 -0.71 -0.16 -1.31
CA GLU A 619 0.39 0.21 -0.46
C GLU A 619 0.81 1.63 -0.86
N GLN A 620 0.28 2.60 -0.12
CA GLN A 620 0.51 4.01 -0.45
C GLN A 620 1.90 4.45 -0.03
N GLY A 621 2.47 5.43 -0.73
CA GLY A 621 3.85 5.83 -0.58
C GLY A 621 4.29 6.10 0.85
N GLU A 622 3.40 6.67 1.71
CA GLU A 622 3.70 6.93 3.11
C GLU A 622 3.91 5.66 3.95
N VAL A 623 3.31 4.54 3.54
CA VAL A 623 3.47 3.26 4.25
C VAL A 623 4.50 2.34 3.58
N VAL A 624 4.80 2.54 2.30
CA VAL A 624 5.79 1.72 1.58
C VAL A 624 7.15 1.84 2.23
N SER A 625 7.58 3.06 2.58
CA SER A 625 8.87 3.31 3.23
C SER A 625 9.01 2.67 4.61
N SER A 626 7.92 2.47 5.33
CA SER A 626 7.91 1.77 6.62
C SER A 626 7.70 0.25 6.49
N LYS A 627 6.75 -0.18 5.66
CA LYS A 627 6.44 -1.62 5.47
C LYS A 627 7.59 -2.38 4.81
N PHE A 628 8.31 -1.73 3.88
CA PHE A 628 9.42 -2.31 3.13
C PHE A 628 10.77 -1.63 3.45
N ALA A 629 10.91 -1.06 4.65
CA ALA A 629 12.13 -0.43 5.11
C ALA A 629 13.33 -1.39 5.08
N ASN A 630 13.11 -2.63 5.51
CA ASN A 630 14.11 -3.69 5.54
C ASN A 630 13.48 -5.07 5.21
N ARG A 631 14.34 -6.06 4.93
CA ARG A 631 13.88 -7.41 4.51
C ARG A 631 13.03 -8.11 5.57
N GLY A 632 13.38 -7.98 6.84
CA GLY A 632 12.65 -8.62 7.94
C GLY A 632 11.22 -8.06 8.07
N THR A 633 11.10 -6.74 8.12
CA THR A 633 9.82 -6.04 8.18
C THR A 633 9.00 -6.32 6.92
N GLY A 634 9.61 -6.25 5.73
CA GLY A 634 8.93 -6.52 4.46
C GLY A 634 8.39 -7.94 4.36
N LEU A 635 9.19 -8.94 4.71
CA LEU A 635 8.73 -10.34 4.76
C LEU A 635 7.56 -10.52 5.72
N ASN A 636 7.63 -9.92 6.91
CA ASN A 636 6.55 -10.00 7.89
C ASN A 636 5.26 -9.35 7.38
N GLN A 637 5.34 -8.17 6.75
CA GLN A 637 4.16 -7.48 6.22
C GLN A 637 3.50 -8.27 5.08
N LEU A 638 4.29 -8.87 4.18
CA LEU A 638 3.79 -9.75 3.12
C LEU A 638 3.17 -11.02 3.69
N GLU A 639 3.77 -11.61 4.74
CA GLU A 639 3.22 -12.79 5.41
C GLU A 639 1.89 -12.49 6.09
N VAL A 640 1.79 -11.41 6.87
CA VAL A 640 0.55 -11.00 7.55
C VAL A 640 -0.58 -10.72 6.54
N LEU A 641 -0.25 -10.11 5.40
CA LEU A 641 -1.20 -9.88 4.33
C LEU A 641 -1.69 -11.20 3.73
N ALA A 642 -0.78 -12.06 3.31
CA ALA A 642 -1.13 -13.30 2.61
C ALA A 642 -1.76 -14.34 3.55
N ALA A 643 -1.25 -14.49 4.77
CA ALA A 643 -1.82 -15.36 5.80
C ALA A 643 -3.21 -14.89 6.22
N GLY A 644 -3.43 -13.58 6.33
CA GLY A 644 -4.75 -13.00 6.60
C GLY A 644 -5.77 -13.33 5.52
N VAL A 645 -5.40 -13.20 4.24
CA VAL A 645 -6.26 -13.58 3.11
C VAL A 645 -6.56 -15.07 3.12
N LEU A 646 -5.56 -15.92 3.36
CA LEU A 646 -5.73 -17.36 3.45
C LEU A 646 -6.67 -17.73 4.61
N ALA A 647 -6.43 -17.20 5.80
CA ALA A 647 -7.26 -17.45 6.98
C ALA A 647 -8.73 -17.08 6.76
N HIS A 648 -8.99 -15.91 6.20
CA HIS A 648 -10.35 -15.44 5.89
C HIS A 648 -11.06 -16.32 4.86
N SER A 649 -10.31 -16.95 3.97
CA SER A 649 -10.86 -17.75 2.86
C SER A 649 -11.23 -19.18 3.25
N VAL A 650 -10.50 -19.77 4.20
CA VAL A 650 -10.74 -21.17 4.64
C VAL A 650 -11.82 -21.24 5.72
N GLY A 651 -12.31 -20.13 6.20
CA GLY A 651 -13.21 -20.11 7.36
C GLY A 651 -12.47 -20.60 8.59
N SER A 652 -11.56 -19.82 9.11
CA SER A 652 -10.85 -20.07 10.37
C SER A 652 -11.87 -20.28 11.51
N PRO A 653 -11.58 -21.10 12.57
CA PRO A 653 -12.43 -21.19 13.77
C PRO A 653 -12.63 -19.87 14.47
N ALA A 654 -11.79 -18.91 14.18
CA ALA A 654 -12.07 -17.54 14.53
C ALA A 654 -13.26 -16.94 13.71
N ASP A 655 -13.68 -17.59 12.60
CA ASP A 655 -14.96 -17.37 11.94
C ASP A 655 -16.10 -18.20 12.58
N VAL A 656 -15.77 -19.15 13.43
CA VAL A 656 -16.70 -19.85 14.34
C VAL A 656 -16.96 -19.03 15.61
N GLY A 657 -16.25 -17.88 15.80
CA GLY A 657 -16.66 -16.85 16.73
C GLY A 657 -18.05 -16.28 16.36
N PRO A 658 -18.71 -15.58 17.28
CA PRO A 658 -20.09 -15.13 17.07
C PRO A 658 -20.15 -14.30 15.78
N LYS A 659 -20.98 -14.77 14.84
CA LYS A 659 -21.24 -14.12 13.54
C LYS A 659 -21.84 -12.74 13.79
N GLU A 660 -21.53 -11.79 12.92
CA GLU A 660 -22.31 -10.56 12.79
C GLU A 660 -23.80 -10.94 12.74
N THR A 661 -24.59 -10.38 13.63
CA THR A 661 -26.01 -10.69 13.73
C THR A 661 -26.82 -9.58 13.06
N PRO A 662 -28.08 -9.83 12.64
CA PRO A 662 -28.96 -8.76 12.18
C PRO A 662 -29.09 -7.63 13.21
N GLU A 663 -29.10 -7.94 14.50
CA GLU A 663 -29.16 -6.94 15.59
C GLU A 663 -27.93 -6.02 15.57
N PHE A 664 -26.74 -6.57 15.30
CA PHE A 664 -25.49 -5.79 15.17
C PHE A 664 -25.50 -4.92 13.91
N ASP A 665 -25.98 -5.46 12.78
CA ASP A 665 -26.10 -4.70 11.53
C ASP A 665 -27.08 -3.51 11.69
N GLU A 666 -28.23 -3.72 12.37
CA GLU A 666 -29.21 -2.65 12.70
C GLU A 666 -28.59 -1.59 13.64
N ALA A 667 -27.86 -2.01 14.64
CA ALA A 667 -27.18 -1.09 15.56
C ALA A 667 -26.11 -0.27 14.82
N LEU A 668 -25.31 -0.90 13.95
CA LEU A 668 -24.31 -0.24 13.12
C LEU A 668 -24.93 0.77 12.15
N GLU A 669 -26.07 0.43 11.55
CA GLU A 669 -26.81 1.34 10.66
C GLU A 669 -27.26 2.60 11.42
N ALA A 670 -27.83 2.42 12.62
CA ALA A 670 -28.25 3.53 13.46
C ALA A 670 -27.06 4.40 13.89
N LEU A 671 -25.98 3.77 14.38
CA LEU A 671 -24.77 4.46 14.82
C LEU A 671 -24.12 5.23 13.66
N ALA A 672 -24.03 4.62 12.47
CA ALA A 672 -23.45 5.25 11.29
C ALA A 672 -24.24 6.49 10.86
N GLY A 673 -25.58 6.39 10.82
CA GLY A 673 -26.45 7.53 10.51
C GLY A 673 -26.31 8.68 11.53
N MET A 674 -26.28 8.37 12.83
CA MET A 674 -26.08 9.37 13.88
C MET A 674 -24.70 10.03 13.80
N SER A 675 -23.66 9.25 13.53
CA SER A 675 -22.29 9.74 13.37
C SER A 675 -22.16 10.65 12.16
N GLN A 676 -22.72 10.23 11.01
CA GLN A 676 -22.72 11.03 9.79
C GLN A 676 -23.45 12.37 9.98
N ALA A 677 -24.59 12.36 10.67
CA ALA A 677 -25.34 13.58 10.97
C ALA A 677 -24.53 14.53 11.88
N SER A 678 -23.79 14.01 12.85
CA SER A 678 -22.89 14.82 13.69
C SER A 678 -21.76 15.43 12.88
N TYR A 679 -21.12 14.64 12.03
CA TYR A 679 -20.03 15.08 11.14
C TYR A 679 -20.51 16.15 10.15
N ALA A 680 -21.65 15.91 9.49
CA ALA A 680 -22.24 16.87 8.55
C ALA A 680 -22.56 18.22 9.20
N ARG A 681 -23.03 18.23 10.47
CA ARG A 681 -23.26 19.46 11.22
C ARG A 681 -21.98 20.26 11.48
N LEU A 682 -20.84 19.59 11.71
CA LEU A 682 -19.57 20.28 11.84
C LEU A 682 -19.14 20.87 10.48
N MET A 683 -19.25 20.09 9.41
CA MET A 683 -18.87 20.55 8.05
C MET A 683 -19.71 21.74 7.57
N ALA A 684 -20.97 21.82 8.01
CA ALA A 684 -21.88 22.93 7.67
C ALA A 684 -21.81 24.12 8.64
N GLU A 685 -20.95 24.06 9.67
CA GLU A 685 -20.80 25.15 10.64
C GLU A 685 -20.28 26.42 9.97
N PRO A 686 -20.93 27.59 10.16
CA PRO A 686 -20.43 28.84 9.62
C PRO A 686 -18.99 29.14 10.07
N GLY A 687 -18.13 29.45 9.11
CA GLY A 687 -16.70 29.70 9.35
C GLY A 687 -15.83 28.45 9.45
N PHE A 688 -16.38 27.22 9.27
CA PHE A 688 -15.60 25.99 9.38
C PHE A 688 -14.48 25.88 8.34
N LEU A 689 -14.73 26.33 7.10
CA LEU A 689 -13.70 26.31 6.06
C LEU A 689 -12.55 27.28 6.39
N ASP A 690 -12.86 28.47 6.92
CA ASP A 690 -11.87 29.44 7.36
C ASP A 690 -11.09 28.93 8.57
N TYR A 691 -11.79 28.29 9.52
CA TYR A 691 -11.14 27.60 10.63
C TYR A 691 -10.16 26.54 10.13
N PHE A 692 -10.57 25.66 9.23
CA PHE A 692 -9.70 24.64 8.65
C PHE A 692 -8.47 25.25 7.97
N ASN A 693 -8.66 26.26 7.14
CA ASN A 693 -7.58 26.88 6.38
C ASN A 693 -6.59 27.64 7.29
N GLN A 694 -7.06 28.25 8.38
CA GLN A 694 -6.23 29.08 9.26
C GLN A 694 -5.69 28.33 10.47
N ALA A 695 -6.47 27.41 11.07
CA ALA A 695 -6.04 26.56 12.18
C ALA A 695 -5.19 25.35 11.75
N SER A 696 -4.75 25.30 10.51
CA SER A 696 -3.86 24.26 10.00
C SER A 696 -2.86 24.80 9.00
N PRO A 697 -1.75 24.09 8.73
CA PRO A 697 -0.77 24.49 7.72
C PRO A 697 -1.17 24.05 6.29
N VAL A 698 -2.48 23.89 5.98
CA VAL A 698 -2.92 23.33 4.70
C VAL A 698 -2.42 24.15 3.48
N ALA A 699 -2.33 25.47 3.62
CA ALA A 699 -1.81 26.33 2.56
C ALA A 699 -0.29 26.14 2.38
N GLU A 700 0.41 25.97 3.49
CA GLU A 700 1.87 25.81 3.52
C GLU A 700 2.30 24.39 3.11
N LEU A 701 1.43 23.39 3.22
CA LEU A 701 1.67 22.03 2.70
C LEU A 701 1.94 22.05 1.18
N ALA A 702 1.33 22.96 0.45
CA ALA A 702 1.57 23.12 -0.98
C ALA A 702 3.00 23.58 -1.32
N LEU A 703 3.74 24.15 -0.35
CA LEU A 703 5.13 24.55 -0.50
C LEU A 703 6.10 23.37 -0.36
N LEU A 704 5.65 22.26 0.24
CA LEU A 704 6.41 21.03 0.30
C LEU A 704 6.44 20.37 -1.09
N LYS A 705 7.62 20.26 -1.67
CA LYS A 705 7.83 19.66 -3.00
C LYS A 705 7.88 18.14 -2.91
N MET A 706 6.78 17.50 -2.49
CA MET A 706 6.77 16.09 -2.07
C MET A 706 6.45 15.10 -3.18
N GLY A 707 5.66 15.47 -4.19
CA GLY A 707 5.25 14.56 -5.27
C GLY A 707 5.07 15.27 -6.60
N SER A 708 4.97 14.51 -7.70
CA SER A 708 4.75 15.01 -9.05
C SER A 708 3.33 15.57 -9.26
N ARG A 709 2.39 15.17 -8.41
CA ARG A 709 0.95 15.43 -8.52
C ARG A 709 0.57 16.81 -7.96
N PRO A 710 -0.30 17.62 -8.61
CA PRO A 710 -0.84 18.85 -8.05
C PRO A 710 -1.70 18.61 -6.78
N ASP A 711 -1.64 19.55 -5.83
CA ASP A 711 -2.31 19.43 -4.52
C ASP A 711 -3.84 19.62 -4.57
N ARG A 712 -4.35 20.31 -5.59
CA ARG A 712 -5.78 20.61 -5.78
C ARG A 712 -6.29 20.07 -7.11
N ARG A 713 -7.55 19.64 -7.13
CA ARG A 713 -8.30 19.39 -8.37
C ARG A 713 -8.70 20.74 -8.95
N PHE A 714 -8.40 21.00 -10.20
CA PHE A 714 -8.79 22.16 -11.03
C PHE A 714 -9.54 23.31 -10.33
N GLY A 715 -8.82 24.36 -9.92
CA GLY A 715 -9.34 25.73 -9.77
C GLY A 715 -10.39 26.03 -8.70
N ALA A 716 -10.78 25.08 -7.86
CA ALA A 716 -11.89 25.20 -6.97
C ALA A 716 -11.51 25.60 -5.53
N SER A 717 -12.41 26.24 -4.79
CA SER A 717 -12.18 26.88 -3.49
C SER A 717 -12.86 26.19 -2.30
N GLY A 718 -13.63 25.10 -2.51
CA GLY A 718 -14.41 24.43 -1.47
C GLY A 718 -13.72 23.21 -0.84
N ILE A 719 -14.25 22.73 0.30
CA ILE A 719 -13.81 21.46 0.94
C ILE A 719 -13.99 20.28 -0.02
N ALA A 720 -15.05 20.27 -0.84
CA ALA A 720 -15.32 19.21 -1.81
C ALA A 720 -14.17 19.00 -2.80
N ASP A 721 -13.49 20.09 -3.18
CA ASP A 721 -12.43 20.11 -4.17
C ASP A 721 -11.05 19.76 -3.61
N LEU A 722 -10.91 19.83 -2.29
CA LEU A 722 -9.68 19.44 -1.61
C LEU A 722 -9.52 17.93 -1.68
N ARG A 723 -8.32 17.46 -2.03
CA ARG A 723 -8.00 16.03 -2.02
C ARG A 723 -8.00 15.48 -0.60
N ALA A 724 -8.38 14.21 -0.45
CA ALA A 724 -8.48 13.58 0.86
C ALA A 724 -7.13 13.51 1.61
N ILE A 725 -6.00 13.40 0.90
CA ILE A 725 -4.67 13.33 1.53
C ILE A 725 -4.30 14.67 2.22
N PRO A 726 -4.31 15.83 1.54
CA PRO A 726 -4.09 17.13 2.20
C PRO A 726 -5.09 17.41 3.34
N TRP A 727 -6.34 16.97 3.20
CA TRP A 727 -7.36 17.07 4.25
C TRP A 727 -6.94 16.35 5.54
N VAL A 728 -6.60 15.08 5.43
CA VAL A 728 -6.19 14.28 6.60
C VAL A 728 -4.85 14.77 7.16
N PHE A 729 -3.91 15.12 6.27
CA PHE A 729 -2.59 15.59 6.67
C PHE A 729 -2.65 16.90 7.47
N ALA A 730 -3.48 17.86 7.04
CA ALA A 730 -3.66 19.12 7.74
C ALA A 730 -4.20 18.93 9.17
N TRP A 731 -5.18 18.02 9.35
CA TRP A 731 -5.72 17.70 10.68
C TRP A 731 -4.76 16.93 11.58
N SER A 732 -3.79 16.22 11.01
CA SER A 732 -2.74 15.59 11.79
C SER A 732 -1.73 16.62 12.29
N GLN A 733 -1.38 17.59 11.46
CA GLN A 733 -0.41 18.63 11.78
C GLN A 733 -0.83 19.54 12.93
N ASN A 734 -2.12 19.72 13.16
CA ASN A 734 -2.65 20.53 14.25
C ASN A 734 -3.21 19.71 15.43
N ARG A 735 -2.94 18.43 15.48
CA ARG A 735 -3.33 17.48 16.55
C ARG A 735 -4.85 17.35 16.80
N HIS A 736 -5.71 17.85 15.91
CA HIS A 736 -7.15 17.56 15.98
C HIS A 736 -7.46 16.13 15.60
N LEU A 737 -6.86 15.62 14.53
CA LEU A 737 -7.07 14.25 14.00
C LEU A 737 -8.55 13.84 13.90
N LEU A 738 -9.45 14.82 13.76
CA LEU A 738 -10.90 14.62 13.86
C LEU A 738 -11.47 13.61 12.85
N THR A 739 -10.75 13.39 11.76
CA THR A 739 -11.15 12.46 10.68
C THR A 739 -11.14 10.99 11.11
N GLY A 740 -10.58 10.64 12.27
CA GLY A 740 -10.53 9.27 12.78
C GLY A 740 -11.47 8.99 13.95
N TRP A 741 -12.15 10.02 14.50
CA TRP A 741 -12.99 9.83 15.70
C TRP A 741 -14.24 10.71 15.77
N TYR A 742 -14.31 11.85 15.06
CA TYR A 742 -15.40 12.81 15.20
C TYR A 742 -16.75 12.21 14.82
N GLY A 743 -17.76 12.44 15.67
CA GLY A 743 -19.14 11.96 15.51
C GLY A 743 -19.41 10.60 16.15
N ILE A 744 -18.39 9.87 16.61
CA ILE A 744 -18.56 8.56 17.28
C ILE A 744 -19.17 8.76 18.66
N GLY A 745 -18.68 9.71 19.45
CA GLY A 745 -19.19 10.01 20.78
C GLY A 745 -20.65 10.43 20.75
N SER A 746 -21.00 11.33 19.84
CA SER A 746 -22.38 11.75 19.61
C SER A 746 -23.27 10.57 19.23
N ALA A 747 -22.80 9.66 18.36
CA ALA A 747 -23.55 8.48 17.97
C ALA A 747 -23.77 7.50 19.11
N LEU A 748 -22.72 7.16 19.86
CA LEU A 748 -22.80 6.27 21.02
C LEU A 748 -23.74 6.85 22.11
N ASN A 749 -23.61 8.15 22.40
CA ASN A 749 -24.45 8.82 23.38
C ASN A 749 -25.95 8.82 22.97
N ALA A 750 -26.24 9.17 21.74
CA ALA A 750 -27.61 9.16 21.22
C ALA A 750 -28.22 7.75 21.23
N PHE A 751 -27.42 6.75 20.81
CA PHE A 751 -27.87 5.35 20.83
C PHE A 751 -28.22 4.85 22.23
N VAL A 752 -27.37 5.14 23.23
CA VAL A 752 -27.62 4.79 24.63
C VAL A 752 -28.78 5.60 25.20
N THR A 753 -28.92 6.87 24.85
CA THR A 753 -30.04 7.70 25.30
C THR A 753 -31.40 7.13 24.82
N VAL A 754 -31.46 6.62 23.59
CA VAL A 754 -32.67 6.05 23.01
C VAL A 754 -32.99 4.65 23.57
N ARG A 755 -31.96 3.81 23.76
CA ARG A 755 -32.14 2.38 24.10
C ARG A 755 -31.89 2.07 25.60
N GLY A 756 -31.43 3.03 26.37
CA GLY A 756 -31.12 2.87 27.80
C GLY A 756 -30.03 1.84 28.07
N GLU A 757 -30.20 1.06 29.13
CA GLU A 757 -29.24 0.03 29.55
C GLU A 757 -29.09 -1.08 28.50
N ALA A 758 -30.20 -1.50 27.87
CA ALA A 758 -30.15 -2.49 26.79
C ALA A 758 -29.25 -2.04 25.63
N GLY A 759 -29.19 -0.73 25.36
CA GLY A 759 -28.27 -0.14 24.39
C GLY A 759 -26.80 -0.28 24.81
N ARG A 760 -26.48 -0.06 26.09
CA ARG A 760 -25.11 -0.24 26.61
C ARG A 760 -24.67 -1.70 26.56
N GLU A 761 -25.53 -2.62 26.99
CA GLU A 761 -25.25 -4.05 26.92
C GLU A 761 -25.02 -4.51 25.48
N LEU A 762 -25.82 -4.00 24.53
CA LEU A 762 -25.63 -4.32 23.10
C LEU A 762 -24.27 -3.83 22.60
N LEU A 763 -23.86 -2.59 22.90
CA LEU A 763 -22.57 -2.05 22.52
C LEU A 763 -21.41 -2.86 23.12
N ALA A 764 -21.54 -3.30 24.38
CA ALA A 764 -20.53 -4.15 25.02
C ALA A 764 -20.44 -5.52 24.31
N ARG A 765 -21.57 -6.17 24.00
CA ARG A 765 -21.59 -7.41 23.22
C ARG A 765 -21.00 -7.21 21.82
N MET A 766 -21.28 -6.09 21.16
CA MET A 766 -20.71 -5.77 19.84
C MET A 766 -19.19 -5.61 19.95
N PHE A 767 -18.69 -4.90 20.95
CA PHE A 767 -17.24 -4.73 21.15
C PHE A 767 -16.53 -6.06 21.42
N GLU A 768 -17.14 -6.95 22.18
CA GLU A 768 -16.60 -8.27 22.48
C GLU A 768 -16.63 -9.18 21.24
N ARG A 769 -17.72 -9.15 20.46
CA ARG A 769 -18.05 -10.20 19.48
C ARG A 769 -17.94 -9.78 18.02
N SER A 770 -18.18 -8.51 17.67
CA SER A 770 -18.03 -7.99 16.31
C SER A 770 -16.58 -7.54 16.06
N ARG A 771 -15.89 -8.22 15.17
CA ARG A 771 -14.54 -7.81 14.75
C ARG A 771 -14.55 -6.46 14.06
N PHE A 772 -15.60 -6.19 13.30
CA PHE A 772 -15.77 -4.92 12.60
C PHE A 772 -15.94 -3.76 13.60
N PHE A 773 -16.89 -3.88 14.55
CA PHE A 773 -17.14 -2.82 15.55
C PHE A 773 -15.92 -2.63 16.45
N ARG A 774 -15.27 -3.73 16.89
CA ARG A 774 -14.03 -3.67 17.67
C ARG A 774 -12.92 -2.93 16.92
N LEU A 775 -12.77 -3.18 15.61
CA LEU A 775 -11.76 -2.47 14.80
C LEU A 775 -12.03 -0.96 14.79
N ILE A 776 -13.27 -0.54 14.58
CA ILE A 776 -13.68 0.87 14.58
C ILE A 776 -13.34 1.54 15.92
N VAL A 777 -13.73 0.91 17.04
CA VAL A 777 -13.50 1.43 18.39
C VAL A 777 -12.00 1.51 18.70
N ASP A 778 -11.25 0.45 18.40
CA ASP A 778 -9.80 0.39 18.66
C ASP A 778 -9.02 1.45 17.87
N GLU A 779 -9.39 1.67 16.59
CA GLU A 779 -8.71 2.67 15.75
C GLU A 779 -9.11 4.10 16.15
N ALA A 780 -10.37 4.32 16.53
CA ALA A 780 -10.81 5.61 17.06
C ALA A 780 -10.10 5.94 18.38
N GLU A 781 -9.97 4.98 19.30
CA GLU A 781 -9.27 5.18 20.57
C GLU A 781 -7.79 5.52 20.38
N LYS A 782 -7.11 4.83 19.46
CA LYS A 782 -5.72 5.17 19.11
C LYS A 782 -5.61 6.59 18.54
N THR A 783 -6.57 6.99 17.71
CA THR A 783 -6.59 8.34 17.14
C THR A 783 -6.88 9.41 18.19
N LEU A 784 -7.78 9.15 19.13
CA LEU A 784 -8.02 10.02 20.28
C LEU A 784 -6.75 10.17 21.14
N TYR A 785 -6.00 9.08 21.33
CA TYR A 785 -4.73 9.14 22.07
C TYR A 785 -3.65 9.98 21.34
N GLN A 786 -3.69 10.00 20.03
CA GLN A 786 -2.81 10.85 19.20
C GLN A 786 -3.28 12.31 19.15
N SER A 787 -4.57 12.57 19.38
CA SER A 787 -5.12 13.92 19.41
C SER A 787 -4.68 14.64 20.69
N ASP A 788 -4.54 15.96 20.60
CA ASP A 788 -4.14 16.81 21.72
C ASP A 788 -4.89 18.13 21.64
N MET A 789 -5.88 18.31 22.52
CA MET A 789 -6.72 19.49 22.47
C MET A 789 -6.01 20.76 22.99
N GLU A 790 -5.00 20.66 23.85
CA GLU A 790 -4.20 21.82 24.27
C GLU A 790 -3.35 22.34 23.12
N ILE A 791 -2.72 21.44 22.36
CA ILE A 791 -2.00 21.80 21.13
C ILE A 791 -2.98 22.33 20.08
N ALA A 792 -4.11 21.66 19.86
CA ALA A 792 -5.15 22.08 18.93
C ALA A 792 -5.66 23.50 19.20
N GLN A 793 -5.74 23.90 20.49
CA GLN A 793 -6.11 25.23 20.93
C GLN A 793 -5.13 26.30 20.43
N LEU A 794 -3.83 26.01 20.40
CA LEU A 794 -2.82 26.96 19.91
C LEU A 794 -3.04 27.27 18.42
N TYR A 795 -3.40 26.24 17.62
CA TYR A 795 -3.72 26.41 16.21
C TYR A 795 -5.06 27.14 16.01
N ALA A 796 -6.08 26.90 16.85
CA ALA A 796 -7.33 27.63 16.81
C ALA A 796 -7.11 29.13 17.02
N GLY A 797 -6.13 29.51 17.84
CA GLY A 797 -5.70 30.88 18.04
C GLY A 797 -5.03 31.58 16.84
N LEU A 798 -4.84 30.87 15.71
CA LEU A 798 -4.38 31.46 14.44
C LEU A 798 -5.54 31.99 13.58
N VAL A 799 -6.78 31.66 13.91
CA VAL A 799 -7.98 32.04 13.14
C VAL A 799 -8.33 33.49 13.42
N ALA A 800 -8.50 34.27 12.37
CA ALA A 800 -8.74 35.72 12.49
C ALA A 800 -10.10 36.05 13.15
N ASP A 801 -11.16 35.30 12.80
CA ASP A 801 -12.47 35.40 13.47
C ASP A 801 -12.45 34.57 14.77
N ALA A 802 -12.16 35.26 15.89
CA ALA A 802 -12.03 34.63 17.21
C ALA A 802 -13.36 33.99 17.66
N ASP A 803 -14.51 34.58 17.36
CA ASP A 803 -15.81 34.04 17.79
C ASP A 803 -16.13 32.72 17.05
N ALA A 804 -15.90 32.65 15.75
CA ALA A 804 -16.00 31.44 14.97
C ALA A 804 -14.97 30.39 15.43
N ALA A 805 -13.73 30.81 15.68
CA ALA A 805 -12.66 29.94 16.14
C ALA A 805 -13.03 29.20 17.42
N TRP A 806 -13.42 29.93 18.46
CA TRP A 806 -13.73 29.34 19.76
C TRP A 806 -15.04 28.57 19.78
N ARG A 807 -16.02 28.93 18.96
CA ARG A 807 -17.26 28.18 18.77
C ARG A 807 -16.99 26.81 18.14
N ILE A 808 -16.17 26.78 17.06
CA ILE A 808 -15.83 25.55 16.34
C ILE A 808 -14.91 24.68 17.20
N TYR A 809 -13.86 25.26 17.78
CA TYR A 809 -12.95 24.54 18.69
C TYR A 809 -13.72 23.96 19.88
N GLY A 810 -14.61 24.73 20.50
CA GLY A 810 -15.43 24.27 21.64
C GLY A 810 -16.32 23.08 21.26
N ARG A 811 -16.89 23.08 20.04
CA ARG A 811 -17.69 21.96 19.53
C ARG A 811 -16.82 20.72 19.32
N ILE A 812 -15.61 20.87 18.73
CA ILE A 812 -14.67 19.77 18.54
C ILE A 812 -14.21 19.22 19.88
N GLY A 813 -13.87 20.09 20.84
CA GLY A 813 -13.44 19.69 22.18
C GLY A 813 -14.53 18.96 22.96
N ALA A 814 -15.78 19.41 22.86
CA ALA A 814 -16.91 18.71 23.48
C ALA A 814 -17.12 17.30 22.92
N GLU A 815 -17.03 17.14 21.61
CA GLU A 815 -17.11 15.83 20.95
C GLU A 815 -15.91 14.95 21.31
N TYR A 816 -14.71 15.52 21.42
CA TYR A 816 -13.49 14.81 21.86
C TYR A 816 -13.69 14.21 23.26
N GLU A 817 -14.09 15.00 24.24
CA GLU A 817 -14.28 14.53 25.61
C GLU A 817 -15.42 13.51 25.71
N LEU A 818 -16.52 13.71 24.96
CA LEU A 818 -17.63 12.76 24.90
C LEU A 818 -17.16 11.42 24.31
N THR A 819 -16.44 11.47 23.20
CA THR A 819 -15.95 10.26 22.52
C THR A 819 -14.93 9.52 23.39
N ARG A 820 -13.99 10.24 23.99
CA ARG A 820 -12.95 9.67 24.88
C ARG A 820 -13.59 8.95 26.07
N ARG A 821 -14.57 9.58 26.71
CA ARG A 821 -15.30 8.98 27.84
C ARG A 821 -16.03 7.70 27.43
N LEU A 822 -16.87 7.76 26.38
CA LEU A 822 -17.73 6.63 25.99
C LEU A 822 -16.93 5.45 25.41
N ILE A 823 -15.84 5.74 24.68
CA ILE A 823 -14.90 4.69 24.24
C ILE A 823 -14.18 4.11 25.46
N GLY A 824 -13.73 4.95 26.42
CA GLY A 824 -13.10 4.49 27.65
C GLY A 824 -14.01 3.57 28.47
N ASP A 825 -15.29 3.94 28.62
CA ASP A 825 -16.29 3.10 29.29
C ASP A 825 -16.46 1.74 28.60
N LEU A 826 -16.47 1.73 27.26
CA LEU A 826 -16.63 0.51 26.45
C LEU A 826 -15.41 -0.39 26.46
N THR A 827 -14.20 0.19 26.48
CA THR A 827 -12.93 -0.54 26.33
C THR A 827 -12.24 -0.87 27.64
N GLY A 828 -12.74 -0.34 28.76
CA GLY A 828 -12.11 -0.41 30.08
C GLY A 828 -10.96 0.60 30.29
N GLY A 829 -10.75 1.52 29.33
CA GLY A 829 -9.85 2.69 29.47
C GLY A 829 -8.35 2.40 29.46
N ASP A 830 -7.91 1.14 29.51
CA ASP A 830 -6.47 0.79 29.49
C ASP A 830 -5.95 0.50 28.09
N LEU A 831 -5.53 1.56 27.40
CA LEU A 831 -4.89 1.45 26.08
C LEU A 831 -3.58 0.64 26.13
N SER A 832 -2.83 0.70 27.27
CA SER A 832 -1.54 0.01 27.39
C SER A 832 -1.69 -1.51 27.49
N ALA A 833 -2.78 -2.02 28.05
CA ALA A 833 -3.08 -3.46 28.05
C ALA A 833 -3.36 -4.01 26.64
N ARG A 834 -3.98 -3.19 25.78
CA ARG A 834 -4.38 -3.61 24.43
C ARG A 834 -3.34 -3.27 23.37
N PHE A 835 -2.63 -2.14 23.50
CA PHE A 835 -1.68 -1.62 22.52
C PHE A 835 -0.40 -1.08 23.18
N PRO A 836 0.39 -1.93 23.88
CA PRO A 836 1.53 -1.46 24.69
C PRO A 836 2.62 -0.78 23.84
N MET A 837 2.91 -1.31 22.65
CA MET A 837 3.93 -0.73 21.76
C MET A 837 3.50 0.62 21.20
N PHE A 838 2.23 0.77 20.84
CA PHE A 838 1.67 2.02 20.34
C PHE A 838 1.74 3.09 21.43
N LYS A 839 1.23 2.80 22.63
CA LYS A 839 1.26 3.73 23.76
C LYS A 839 2.69 4.17 24.08
N ARG A 840 3.59 3.21 24.24
CA ARG A 840 5.02 3.46 24.52
C ARG A 840 5.67 4.36 23.46
N ARG A 841 5.35 4.19 22.19
CA ARG A 841 5.86 5.03 21.11
C ARG A 841 5.46 6.49 21.32
N PHE A 842 4.16 6.75 21.55
CA PHE A 842 3.65 8.11 21.69
C PHE A 842 4.10 8.76 23.00
N ASP A 843 4.17 8.01 24.11
CA ASP A 843 4.71 8.51 25.38
C ASP A 843 6.17 9.00 25.24
N ASN A 844 6.97 8.35 24.38
CA ASN A 844 8.36 8.74 24.13
C ASN A 844 8.53 10.01 23.26
N LEU A 845 7.50 10.46 22.57
CA LEU A 845 7.53 11.72 21.82
C LEU A 845 7.42 12.92 22.76
N GLY A 846 6.58 12.85 23.79
CA GLY A 846 6.45 13.71 24.95
C GLY A 846 6.60 15.20 24.65
N ARG A 847 7.26 15.91 25.56
CA ARG A 847 7.49 17.36 25.51
C ARG A 847 8.17 17.86 24.22
N GLN A 848 9.00 17.03 23.60
CA GLN A 848 9.71 17.42 22.38
C GLN A 848 8.72 17.66 21.22
N MET A 849 7.68 16.83 21.11
CA MET A 849 6.62 17.02 20.12
C MET A 849 5.82 18.29 20.41
N ASP A 850 5.49 18.55 21.68
CA ASP A 850 4.74 19.74 22.08
C ASP A 850 5.52 21.04 21.78
N ASP A 851 6.83 21.06 22.04
CA ASP A 851 7.70 22.18 21.72
C ASP A 851 7.77 22.44 20.21
N ILE A 852 7.78 21.38 19.37
CA ILE A 852 7.75 21.51 17.91
C ILE A 852 6.43 22.14 17.46
N HIS A 853 5.29 21.72 18.03
CA HIS A 853 4.00 22.32 17.69
C HIS A 853 3.92 23.80 18.11
N ARG A 854 4.42 24.16 19.29
CA ARG A 854 4.49 25.57 19.74
C ARG A 854 5.32 26.40 18.77
N LEU A 855 6.51 25.92 18.39
CA LEU A 855 7.35 26.59 17.41
C LEU A 855 6.66 26.66 16.04
N GLN A 856 5.96 25.62 15.58
CA GLN A 856 5.25 25.66 14.31
C GLN A 856 4.14 26.72 14.28
N VAL A 857 3.40 26.89 15.38
CA VAL A 857 2.39 27.94 15.51
C VAL A 857 3.01 29.35 15.38
N ASP A 858 4.17 29.56 16.01
CA ASP A 858 4.88 30.85 15.90
C ASP A 858 5.41 31.05 14.47
N LEU A 859 5.98 30.03 13.84
CA LEU A 859 6.43 30.09 12.44
C LEU A 859 5.27 30.37 11.48
N LEU A 860 4.10 29.78 11.70
CA LEU A 860 2.89 30.05 10.91
C LEU A 860 2.46 31.53 11.03
N ARG A 861 2.48 32.10 12.22
CA ARG A 861 2.20 33.53 12.42
C ARG A 861 3.22 34.38 11.66
N GLU A 862 4.52 34.12 11.83
CA GLU A 862 5.59 34.85 11.16
C GLU A 862 5.44 34.79 9.63
N VAL A 863 5.24 33.62 9.04
CA VAL A 863 5.10 33.41 7.58
C VAL A 863 3.87 34.12 7.02
N ARG A 864 2.75 34.10 7.75
CA ARG A 864 1.46 34.68 7.31
C ARG A 864 1.40 36.20 7.44
N THR A 865 2.16 36.78 8.38
CA THR A 865 2.12 38.24 8.67
C THR A 865 3.24 39.03 8.00
N SER A 866 4.35 38.38 7.58
CA SER A 866 5.54 39.11 7.07
C SER A 866 5.60 39.06 5.53
N PRO A 867 5.43 40.17 4.79
CA PRO A 867 5.61 40.22 3.35
C PRO A 867 7.09 40.38 2.95
N GLY A 868 7.63 39.38 2.23
CA GLY A 868 8.66 39.62 1.20
C GLY A 868 10.12 39.87 1.62
N THR A 869 10.66 39.31 2.72
CA THR A 869 12.07 39.49 3.14
C THR A 869 12.91 38.21 3.04
N ALA A 870 14.25 38.30 3.07
CA ALA A 870 15.17 37.16 3.18
C ALA A 870 14.88 36.32 4.43
N ASP A 871 14.45 36.94 5.51
CA ASP A 871 14.01 36.29 6.74
C ASP A 871 12.79 35.37 6.49
N ARG A 872 11.87 35.73 5.59
CA ARG A 872 10.73 34.91 5.23
C ARG A 872 11.14 33.55 4.65
N ARG A 873 12.20 33.48 3.85
CA ARG A 873 12.67 32.22 3.30
C ARG A 873 13.15 31.28 4.40
N ARG A 874 13.97 31.77 5.33
CA ARG A 874 14.46 31.00 6.47
C ARG A 874 13.32 30.54 7.37
N THR A 875 12.36 31.42 7.67
CA THR A 875 11.15 31.07 8.46
C THR A 875 10.31 30.03 7.74
N THR A 876 10.14 30.14 6.42
CA THR A 876 9.42 29.16 5.61
C THR A 876 10.13 27.80 5.63
N ASP A 877 11.46 27.78 5.45
CA ASP A 877 12.23 26.53 5.50
C ASP A 877 12.12 25.88 6.90
N ALA A 878 12.19 26.65 7.98
CA ALA A 878 11.96 26.14 9.34
C ALA A 878 10.55 25.56 9.52
N LEU A 879 9.53 26.22 8.97
CA LEU A 879 8.15 25.73 8.97
C LEU A 879 8.03 24.40 8.23
N LEU A 880 8.62 24.28 7.04
CA LEU A 880 8.58 23.04 6.27
C LEU A 880 9.30 21.89 6.97
N VAL A 881 10.45 22.17 7.63
CA VAL A 881 11.14 21.16 8.46
C VAL A 881 10.27 20.76 9.66
N SER A 882 9.56 21.71 10.31
CA SER A 882 8.67 21.39 11.43
C SER A 882 7.52 20.45 11.02
N ILE A 883 6.95 20.66 9.81
CA ILE A 883 5.91 19.78 9.25
C ILE A 883 6.45 18.36 9.06
N ASN A 884 7.65 18.20 8.50
CA ASN A 884 8.29 16.91 8.34
C ASN A 884 8.59 16.25 9.69
N CYS A 885 9.02 17.02 10.67
CA CYS A 885 9.35 16.55 12.00
C CYS A 885 8.10 16.00 12.73
N ILE A 886 6.98 16.72 12.70
CA ILE A 886 5.69 16.26 13.24
C ILE A 886 5.26 14.96 12.55
N SER A 887 5.38 14.90 11.23
CA SER A 887 5.03 13.70 10.45
C SER A 887 5.91 12.51 10.83
N ALA A 888 7.21 12.70 11.03
CA ALA A 888 8.13 11.66 11.46
C ALA A 888 7.77 11.13 12.87
N GLY A 889 7.40 12.02 13.79
CA GLY A 889 6.95 11.65 15.12
C GLY A 889 5.64 10.88 15.12
N LEU A 890 4.63 11.36 14.43
CA LEU A 890 3.34 10.66 14.29
C LEU A 890 3.48 9.35 13.51
N GLY A 891 4.49 9.23 12.63
CA GLY A 891 4.79 8.03 11.87
C GLY A 891 4.01 7.89 10.56
N TRP A 892 3.36 8.97 10.09
CA TRP A 892 2.61 9.01 8.83
C TRP A 892 2.38 10.44 8.35
N THR A 893 2.10 10.58 7.07
CA THR A 893 1.97 11.86 6.36
C THR A 893 0.59 12.01 5.69
N GLY A 894 -0.45 11.70 6.41
CA GLY A 894 -1.82 11.84 5.89
C GLY A 894 -2.61 10.57 5.75
#